data_a56e026cd91ddd36b598ec0f11c9bf0b
#
_entry.id   a56e026cd91ddd36b598ec0f11c9bf0b
#
_cell.length_a   1.000
_cell.length_b   1.000
_cell.length_c   1.000
_cell.angle_alpha   90.00
_cell.angle_beta   90.00
_cell.angle_gamma   90.00
#
_symmetry.space_group_name_H-M   'P 1'
#
loop_
_entity.id
_entity.type
_entity.pdbx_description
1 polymer ?
#
loop_
_entity_poly.entity_id
_entity_poly.type
_entity_poly.pdbx_seq_one_letter_code
_entity_poly.pdbx_strand_id
1 'polypeptide(L)'
;MKEYSTKDIRNVVLIGSAKSGKTTLSEAMLFEGKVIARRGTVEDKNTVSDNEEIEKINQRSIFATPLYAEFMNTKFNVIDAPGSDDFIGGAVSAFKVCENGILVINAQQGVEVGTDIFARYADKYKLPLIVAVNQLDSEKADWEKTIAEMKETFGHKPIIVQFPVNPGPSFDGFIDVLKMKYYHFKDDNGTREDLDIPANLMDEAETLRQELIEKAAEFDDTLMERFFENGSLTEDEIREGLGKGIRQGGVLPIFCLSGKKDIGVKRLMEFTIKTAISPAETKFVTKDGNEVECNAGNPTSIFIYKTDVEPHLGEVSYFKVMSGHLTEGMDLENAETGDKERLSAIYAVAGAKKEKVSGLQAGEIGCTVKLRAGKTNVTLSQLGSGIAYEYIVFPASKYRCAIKAESQNDETKLGEALSKISAQDPTIIVEYSKELKQTILSGQGEQHINVCKWRLENEFGVKVVMFAPKIPYRETITKVATATYRHKKQSGGAGQFGEVSILICPIVEGVPFTNKFKIDGKDVVLNVKTKEEFDLEWGGRLEFYNCVVGGAIDARFMPAILKGLNDKMTEGPLTGSYARDIRVFVYDGKMHPVDSNEISFILAARNAFKEAFRNAGPKIMEPIYNVEIMTPADYMGACMSDLQNKRALIEGMSSDKGFSVLKARVPLAELYRYSTTLSSLTSGAATFTMEFADYQPVPADVQTKLLAEYAAQEKEEE
;
A
#
# COMPACT_ATOMS: atom_id res chain seq x y z
N MET A 1 -7.31 8.39 33.80
CA MET A 1 -7.20 6.99 33.32
C MET A 1 -6.30 6.20 34.30
N LYS A 2 -6.61 4.92 34.57
CA LYS A 2 -5.79 4.03 35.39
C LYS A 2 -4.53 3.62 34.61
N GLU A 3 -3.38 3.47 35.26
CA GLU A 3 -2.22 2.84 34.66
C GLU A 3 -2.38 1.31 34.62
N TYR A 4 -2.03 0.72 33.45
CA TYR A 4 -2.07 -0.73 33.24
C TYR A 4 -0.65 -1.25 33.04
N SER A 5 -0.37 -2.43 33.59
CA SER A 5 0.90 -3.10 33.30
C SER A 5 0.89 -3.67 31.88
N THR A 6 2.05 -3.80 31.24
CA THR A 6 2.18 -4.30 29.84
C THR A 6 1.43 -5.63 29.61
N LYS A 7 1.40 -6.51 30.60
CA LYS A 7 0.65 -7.80 30.54
C LYS A 7 -0.87 -7.63 30.53
N ASP A 8 -1.38 -6.53 31.10
CA ASP A 8 -2.81 -6.23 31.19
C ASP A 8 -3.31 -5.34 30.05
N ILE A 9 -2.55 -5.28 28.93
CA ILE A 9 -2.88 -4.57 27.71
C ILE A 9 -3.19 -5.58 26.61
N ARG A 10 -4.17 -5.25 25.75
CA ARG A 10 -4.45 -5.96 24.49
C ARG A 10 -4.59 -4.94 23.37
N ASN A 11 -3.67 -4.99 22.42
CA ASN A 11 -3.74 -4.18 21.20
C ASN A 11 -4.40 -5.00 20.10
N VAL A 12 -5.53 -4.53 19.62
CA VAL A 12 -6.39 -5.25 18.69
C VAL A 12 -6.73 -4.36 17.51
N VAL A 13 -6.58 -4.86 16.30
CA VAL A 13 -7.10 -4.23 15.10
C VAL A 13 -8.37 -4.93 14.62
N LEU A 14 -9.42 -4.15 14.32
CA LEU A 14 -10.64 -4.66 13.68
C LEU A 14 -10.45 -4.58 12.17
N ILE A 15 -10.47 -5.74 11.50
CA ILE A 15 -10.29 -5.89 10.05
C ILE A 15 -11.44 -6.67 9.43
N GLY A 16 -11.57 -6.61 8.12
CA GLY A 16 -12.60 -7.29 7.33
C GLY A 16 -13.18 -6.37 6.27
N SER A 17 -14.00 -6.91 5.40
CA SER A 17 -14.62 -6.21 4.27
C SER A 17 -15.42 -4.97 4.70
N ALA A 18 -15.64 -4.06 3.75
CA ALA A 18 -16.52 -2.91 3.97
C ALA A 18 -17.94 -3.39 4.40
N LYS A 19 -18.57 -2.66 5.32
CA LYS A 19 -19.91 -2.99 5.85
C LYS A 19 -19.99 -4.30 6.65
N SER A 20 -18.88 -4.90 7.07
CA SER A 20 -18.93 -6.07 7.98
C SER A 20 -19.34 -5.71 9.42
N GLY A 21 -19.40 -4.41 9.75
CA GLY A 21 -19.84 -3.91 11.06
C GLY A 21 -18.72 -3.73 12.07
N LYS A 22 -17.47 -3.50 11.61
CA LYS A 22 -16.30 -3.19 12.48
C LYS A 22 -16.54 -2.00 13.38
N THR A 23 -16.98 -0.87 12.81
CA THR A 23 -17.30 0.36 13.56
C THR A 23 -18.44 0.15 14.55
N THR A 24 -19.46 -0.63 14.18
CA THR A 24 -20.54 -0.99 15.12
C THR A 24 -20.03 -1.88 16.27
N LEU A 25 -19.09 -2.79 15.96
CA LEU A 25 -18.44 -3.61 16.99
C LEU A 25 -17.55 -2.74 17.90
N SER A 26 -16.79 -1.78 17.34
CA SER A 26 -15.98 -0.87 18.16
C SER A 26 -16.84 -0.03 19.12
N GLU A 27 -17.99 0.48 18.66
CA GLU A 27 -18.97 1.17 19.50
C GLU A 27 -19.48 0.29 20.65
N ALA A 28 -19.81 -0.98 20.35
CA ALA A 28 -20.22 -1.94 21.39
C ALA A 28 -19.11 -2.24 22.39
N MET A 29 -17.84 -2.39 21.94
CA MET A 29 -16.69 -2.56 22.84
C MET A 29 -16.46 -1.34 23.73
N LEU A 30 -16.61 -0.12 23.21
CA LEU A 30 -16.52 1.12 23.99
C LEU A 30 -17.64 1.24 25.03
N PHE A 31 -18.85 0.83 24.66
CA PHE A 31 -20.00 0.82 25.56
C PHE A 31 -19.80 -0.19 26.71
N GLU A 32 -19.37 -1.41 26.40
CA GLU A 32 -19.07 -2.44 27.41
C GLU A 32 -17.88 -2.05 28.31
N GLY A 33 -16.90 -1.35 27.75
CA GLY A 33 -15.79 -0.74 28.48
C GLY A 33 -16.15 0.54 29.23
N LYS A 34 -17.43 0.98 29.19
CA LYS A 34 -17.94 2.19 29.87
C LYS A 34 -17.23 3.50 29.49
N VAL A 35 -16.60 3.54 28.30
CA VAL A 35 -15.98 4.75 27.77
C VAL A 35 -17.03 5.69 27.19
N ILE A 36 -18.12 5.12 26.68
CA ILE A 36 -19.31 5.81 26.22
C ILE A 36 -20.56 5.33 26.99
N ALA A 37 -21.49 6.24 27.22
CA ALA A 37 -22.74 5.93 27.92
C ALA A 37 -23.83 5.40 26.98
N ARG A 38 -23.70 5.64 25.67
CA ARG A 38 -24.63 5.23 24.63
C ARG A 38 -23.85 4.97 23.34
N ARG A 39 -24.18 3.89 22.66
CA ARG A 39 -23.61 3.54 21.35
C ARG A 39 -24.09 4.48 20.27
N GLY A 40 -23.17 4.96 19.45
CA GLY A 40 -23.47 5.65 18.21
C GLY A 40 -23.82 4.70 17.08
N THR A 41 -24.30 5.23 15.95
CA THR A 41 -24.55 4.47 14.72
C THR A 41 -23.94 5.21 13.52
N VAL A 42 -23.55 4.46 12.51
CA VAL A 42 -23.01 5.04 11.26
C VAL A 42 -24.08 5.85 10.55
N GLU A 43 -25.31 5.39 10.60
CA GLU A 43 -26.48 6.04 10.00
C GLU A 43 -26.77 7.42 10.64
N ASP A 44 -26.64 7.51 11.98
CA ASP A 44 -26.83 8.76 12.73
C ASP A 44 -25.56 9.64 12.72
N LYS A 45 -24.45 9.17 12.10
CA LYS A 45 -23.19 9.92 11.96
C LYS A 45 -22.57 10.36 13.30
N ASN A 46 -22.77 9.56 14.35
CA ASN A 46 -22.38 9.89 15.72
C ASN A 46 -21.50 8.83 16.39
N THR A 47 -20.88 7.95 15.61
CA THR A 47 -19.90 6.99 16.12
C THR A 47 -18.61 7.68 16.57
N VAL A 48 -17.90 7.08 17.51
CA VAL A 48 -16.63 7.61 18.03
C VAL A 48 -15.51 7.42 17.01
N SER A 49 -15.55 6.33 16.25
CA SER A 49 -14.54 5.99 15.25
C SER A 49 -14.63 6.87 14.01
N ASP A 50 -15.78 6.88 13.32
CA ASP A 50 -15.98 7.67 12.10
C ASP A 50 -16.28 9.13 12.46
N ASN A 51 -15.26 9.85 12.96
CA ASN A 51 -15.44 11.18 13.50
C ASN A 51 -15.12 12.32 12.52
N GLU A 52 -14.45 12.03 11.41
CA GLU A 52 -14.15 12.99 10.38
C GLU A 52 -15.38 13.32 9.51
N GLU A 53 -15.47 14.56 9.03
CA GLU A 53 -16.62 15.02 8.25
C GLU A 53 -16.83 14.17 6.99
N ILE A 54 -15.76 13.82 6.30
CA ILE A 54 -15.82 13.02 5.08
C ILE A 54 -16.29 11.58 5.35
N GLU A 55 -15.99 10.99 6.51
CA GLU A 55 -16.49 9.69 6.93
C GLU A 55 -18.00 9.75 7.19
N LYS A 56 -18.45 10.80 7.89
CA LYS A 56 -19.87 11.06 8.15
C LYS A 56 -20.67 11.30 6.88
N ILE A 57 -20.09 12.02 5.90
CA ILE A 57 -20.73 12.23 4.58
C ILE A 57 -20.89 10.92 3.84
N ASN A 58 -19.85 10.10 3.79
CA ASN A 58 -19.83 8.85 3.05
C ASN A 58 -20.43 7.66 3.82
N GLN A 59 -20.74 7.82 5.11
CA GLN A 59 -21.21 6.75 6.02
C GLN A 59 -20.33 5.50 5.96
N ARG A 60 -19.01 5.72 5.99
CA ARG A 60 -18.00 4.66 5.98
C ARG A 60 -16.69 5.13 6.59
N SER A 61 -15.95 4.24 7.20
CA SER A 61 -14.58 4.47 7.66
C SER A 61 -13.63 4.67 6.48
N ILE A 62 -12.83 5.72 6.57
CA ILE A 62 -11.77 6.09 5.62
C ILE A 62 -10.41 6.00 6.31
N PHE A 63 -10.35 6.40 7.56
CA PHE A 63 -9.13 6.40 8.37
C PHE A 63 -9.14 5.29 9.40
N ALA A 64 -7.94 4.80 9.75
CA ALA A 64 -7.78 3.92 10.90
C ALA A 64 -7.82 4.76 12.18
N THR A 65 -8.79 4.48 13.05
CA THR A 65 -9.05 5.29 14.25
C THR A 65 -8.68 4.52 15.51
N PRO A 66 -7.73 5.03 16.32
CA PRO A 66 -7.39 4.45 17.59
C PRO A 66 -8.45 4.78 18.66
N LEU A 67 -8.82 3.74 19.40
CA LEU A 67 -9.81 3.74 20.49
C LEU A 67 -9.23 3.01 21.68
N TYR A 68 -9.81 3.19 22.86
CA TYR A 68 -9.52 2.32 24.01
C TYR A 68 -10.79 1.96 24.76
N ALA A 69 -10.77 0.78 25.37
CA ALA A 69 -11.81 0.31 26.29
C ALA A 69 -11.16 -0.34 27.52
N GLU A 70 -11.79 -0.17 28.68
CA GLU A 70 -11.34 -0.78 29.92
C GLU A 70 -12.34 -1.88 30.33
N PHE A 71 -11.91 -3.14 30.34
CA PHE A 71 -12.79 -4.27 30.62
C PHE A 71 -12.05 -5.35 31.43
N MET A 72 -12.67 -5.83 32.52
CA MET A 72 -12.10 -6.87 33.41
C MET A 72 -10.65 -6.59 33.83
N ASN A 73 -10.34 -5.37 34.23
CA ASN A 73 -8.99 -4.93 34.60
C ASN A 73 -7.93 -5.00 33.50
N THR A 74 -8.35 -5.09 32.25
CA THR A 74 -7.49 -5.07 31.04
C THR A 74 -7.83 -3.85 30.22
N LYS A 75 -6.82 -3.20 29.67
CA LYS A 75 -6.99 -2.14 28.68
C LYS A 75 -6.90 -2.72 27.29
N PHE A 76 -7.96 -2.54 26.54
CA PHE A 76 -7.97 -2.74 25.08
C PHE A 76 -7.59 -1.45 24.40
N ASN A 77 -6.54 -1.44 23.60
CA ASN A 77 -6.34 -0.47 22.56
C ASN A 77 -6.90 -1.10 21.28
N VAL A 78 -7.92 -0.48 20.72
CA VAL A 78 -8.62 -0.97 19.53
C VAL A 78 -8.34 -0.02 18.41
N ILE A 79 -7.87 -0.52 17.26
CA ILE A 79 -7.79 0.28 16.03
C ILE A 79 -8.89 -0.19 15.10
N ASP A 80 -9.89 0.67 14.86
CA ASP A 80 -10.94 0.42 13.87
C ASP A 80 -10.39 0.78 12.49
N ALA A 81 -10.13 -0.23 11.66
CA ALA A 81 -9.53 -0.04 10.34
C ALA A 81 -10.59 0.01 9.24
N PRO A 82 -10.37 0.83 8.18
CA PRO A 82 -11.23 0.85 7.02
C PRO A 82 -11.34 -0.53 6.37
N GLY A 83 -12.52 -0.88 5.85
CA GLY A 83 -12.75 -2.17 5.19
C GLY A 83 -12.67 -2.13 3.68
N SER A 84 -12.36 -1.00 3.08
CA SER A 84 -12.15 -0.86 1.64
C SER A 84 -10.66 -0.97 1.30
N ASP A 85 -10.35 -1.69 0.24
CA ASP A 85 -9.00 -1.84 -0.31
C ASP A 85 -8.38 -0.47 -0.72
N ASP A 86 -9.20 0.49 -1.09
CA ASP A 86 -8.77 1.87 -1.36
C ASP A 86 -8.10 2.56 -0.15
N PHE A 87 -8.39 2.12 1.07
CA PHE A 87 -7.87 2.69 2.32
C PHE A 87 -7.02 1.70 3.12
N ILE A 88 -6.48 0.67 2.47
CA ILE A 88 -5.71 -0.41 3.10
C ILE A 88 -4.50 0.11 3.91
N GLY A 89 -3.95 1.28 3.57
CA GLY A 89 -2.82 1.88 4.26
C GLY A 89 -3.03 2.04 5.76
N GLY A 90 -4.25 2.39 6.19
CA GLY A 90 -4.60 2.50 7.60
C GLY A 90 -4.55 1.17 8.35
N ALA A 91 -5.03 0.09 7.73
CA ALA A 91 -4.93 -1.26 8.28
C ALA A 91 -3.48 -1.74 8.37
N VAL A 92 -2.67 -1.48 7.34
CA VAL A 92 -1.24 -1.83 7.31
C VAL A 92 -0.48 -1.13 8.43
N SER A 93 -0.78 0.14 8.71
CA SER A 93 -0.22 0.85 9.85
C SER A 93 -0.62 0.20 11.19
N ALA A 94 -1.87 -0.23 11.32
CA ALA A 94 -2.37 -0.88 12.52
C ALA A 94 -1.71 -2.26 12.77
N PHE A 95 -1.45 -3.04 11.71
CA PHE A 95 -0.75 -4.34 11.82
C PHE A 95 0.65 -4.21 12.42
N LYS A 96 1.34 -3.08 12.25
CA LYS A 96 2.67 -2.86 12.83
C LYS A 96 2.63 -2.66 14.35
N VAL A 97 1.52 -2.18 14.89
CA VAL A 97 1.41 -1.76 16.30
C VAL A 97 0.44 -2.60 17.13
N CYS A 98 -0.36 -3.46 16.52
CA CYS A 98 -1.24 -4.40 17.18
C CYS A 98 -0.63 -5.80 17.23
N GLU A 99 -0.83 -6.53 18.33
CA GLU A 99 -0.42 -7.93 18.48
C GLU A 99 -1.52 -8.90 18.05
N ASN A 100 -2.75 -8.44 17.91
CA ASN A 100 -3.89 -9.29 17.63
C ASN A 100 -4.84 -8.61 16.63
N GLY A 101 -5.53 -9.42 15.84
CA GLY A 101 -6.59 -8.96 14.94
C GLY A 101 -7.93 -9.64 15.22
N ILE A 102 -9.01 -8.90 15.06
CA ILE A 102 -10.36 -9.46 14.99
C ILE A 102 -10.85 -9.31 13.54
N LEU A 103 -10.99 -10.44 12.87
CA LEU A 103 -11.51 -10.50 11.50
C LEU A 103 -13.04 -10.54 11.57
N VAL A 104 -13.67 -9.44 11.21
CA VAL A 104 -15.13 -9.29 11.24
C VAL A 104 -15.71 -9.68 9.90
N ILE A 105 -16.53 -10.72 9.90
CA ILE A 105 -17.20 -11.26 8.70
C ILE A 105 -18.70 -10.92 8.78
N ASN A 106 -19.26 -10.47 7.67
CA ASN A 106 -20.70 -10.22 7.55
C ASN A 106 -21.43 -11.54 7.25
N ALA A 107 -22.29 -11.98 8.16
CA ALA A 107 -23.08 -13.21 7.99
C ALA A 107 -24.00 -13.22 6.76
N GLN A 108 -24.29 -12.06 6.16
CA GLN A 108 -25.12 -11.99 4.94
C GLN A 108 -24.31 -12.24 3.67
N GLN A 109 -23.01 -11.84 3.67
CA GLN A 109 -22.14 -11.89 2.49
C GLN A 109 -21.20 -13.11 2.53
N GLY A 110 -20.86 -13.59 3.74
CA GLY A 110 -19.85 -14.62 3.92
C GLY A 110 -18.44 -14.10 3.74
N VAL A 111 -17.55 -14.92 3.18
CA VAL A 111 -16.15 -14.57 2.92
C VAL A 111 -16.03 -13.83 1.60
N GLU A 112 -15.77 -12.55 1.67
CA GLU A 112 -15.54 -11.68 0.51
C GLU A 112 -14.06 -11.58 0.15
N VAL A 113 -13.73 -11.11 -1.07
CA VAL A 113 -12.34 -10.84 -1.48
C VAL A 113 -11.63 -9.92 -0.49
N GLY A 114 -12.31 -8.89 0.01
CA GLY A 114 -11.77 -8.01 1.05
C GLY A 114 -11.39 -8.78 2.32
N THR A 115 -12.17 -9.78 2.72
CA THR A 115 -11.85 -10.64 3.87
C THR A 115 -10.54 -11.38 3.68
N ASP A 116 -10.32 -11.99 2.50
CA ASP A 116 -9.08 -12.70 2.16
C ASP A 116 -7.88 -11.74 2.06
N ILE A 117 -8.05 -10.56 1.48
CA ILE A 117 -7.01 -9.53 1.41
C ILE A 117 -6.50 -9.18 2.82
N PHE A 118 -7.40 -8.85 3.75
CA PHE A 118 -7.01 -8.51 5.13
C PHE A 118 -6.36 -9.69 5.85
N ALA A 119 -6.84 -10.92 5.62
CA ALA A 119 -6.24 -12.12 6.20
C ALA A 119 -4.83 -12.38 5.66
N ARG A 120 -4.58 -12.16 4.37
CA ARG A 120 -3.22 -12.26 3.78
C ARG A 120 -2.27 -11.21 4.34
N TYR A 121 -2.73 -9.99 4.56
CA TYR A 121 -1.93 -8.97 5.24
C TYR A 121 -1.64 -9.37 6.69
N ALA A 122 -2.62 -9.90 7.42
CA ALA A 122 -2.42 -10.41 8.76
C ALA A 122 -1.38 -11.55 8.79
N ASP A 123 -1.45 -12.51 7.86
CA ASP A 123 -0.43 -13.58 7.70
C ASP A 123 0.97 -13.00 7.41
N LYS A 124 1.07 -11.99 6.52
CA LYS A 124 2.33 -11.31 6.21
C LYS A 124 2.97 -10.65 7.44
N TYR A 125 2.15 -10.06 8.29
CA TYR A 125 2.59 -9.45 9.56
C TYR A 125 2.62 -10.43 10.74
N LYS A 126 2.32 -11.71 10.50
CA LYS A 126 2.22 -12.77 11.54
C LYS A 126 1.28 -12.38 12.67
N LEU A 127 0.19 -11.69 12.33
CA LEU A 127 -0.81 -11.23 13.27
C LEU A 127 -1.83 -12.35 13.56
N PRO A 128 -1.93 -12.84 14.77
CA PRO A 128 -2.96 -13.81 15.17
C PRO A 128 -4.36 -13.23 15.02
N LEU A 129 -5.28 -14.05 14.53
CA LEU A 129 -6.66 -13.63 14.27
C LEU A 129 -7.67 -14.38 15.14
N ILE A 130 -8.69 -13.66 15.58
CA ILE A 130 -9.96 -14.18 16.11
C ILE A 130 -11.04 -13.78 15.10
N VAL A 131 -11.97 -14.67 14.79
CA VAL A 131 -13.04 -14.39 13.83
C VAL A 131 -14.32 -14.03 14.55
N ALA A 132 -14.96 -12.96 14.10
CA ALA A 132 -16.25 -12.49 14.58
C ALA A 132 -17.26 -12.50 13.43
N VAL A 133 -18.14 -13.50 13.38
CA VAL A 133 -19.25 -13.54 12.44
C VAL A 133 -20.35 -12.63 12.97
N ASN A 134 -20.49 -11.47 12.36
CA ASN A 134 -21.34 -10.36 12.80
C ASN A 134 -22.61 -10.24 11.93
N GLN A 135 -23.57 -9.45 12.40
CA GLN A 135 -24.85 -9.23 11.74
C GLN A 135 -25.70 -10.51 11.63
N LEU A 136 -25.56 -11.40 12.60
CA LEU A 136 -26.40 -12.60 12.71
C LEU A 136 -27.89 -12.28 12.96
N ASP A 137 -28.21 -11.04 13.34
CA ASP A 137 -29.56 -10.49 13.47
C ASP A 137 -30.18 -10.01 12.15
N SER A 138 -29.48 -10.13 11.04
CA SER A 138 -29.98 -9.74 9.73
C SER A 138 -30.90 -10.81 9.14
N GLU A 139 -31.95 -10.36 8.41
CA GLU A 139 -32.87 -11.25 7.68
C GLU A 139 -32.13 -12.15 6.67
N LYS A 140 -31.01 -11.70 6.13
CA LYS A 140 -30.21 -12.43 5.13
C LYS A 140 -29.01 -13.16 5.73
N ALA A 141 -28.91 -13.26 7.05
CA ALA A 141 -27.82 -13.96 7.69
C ALA A 141 -27.85 -15.46 7.35
N ASP A 142 -26.72 -15.98 6.89
CA ASP A 142 -26.53 -17.39 6.54
C ASP A 142 -25.25 -17.92 7.22
N TRP A 143 -25.43 -18.53 8.37
CA TRP A 143 -24.37 -19.09 9.18
C TRP A 143 -23.66 -20.25 8.47
N GLU A 144 -24.43 -21.22 7.96
CA GLU A 144 -23.89 -22.44 7.35
C GLU A 144 -23.02 -22.13 6.12
N LYS A 145 -23.54 -21.26 5.24
CA LYS A 145 -22.78 -20.76 4.10
C LYS A 145 -21.49 -20.09 4.54
N THR A 146 -21.55 -19.20 5.52
CA THR A 146 -20.38 -18.46 6.01
C THR A 146 -19.30 -19.40 6.55
N ILE A 147 -19.69 -20.43 7.32
CA ILE A 147 -18.74 -21.42 7.86
C ILE A 147 -18.16 -22.29 6.74
N ALA A 148 -18.95 -22.69 5.76
CA ALA A 148 -18.46 -23.47 4.61
C ALA A 148 -17.41 -22.69 3.81
N GLU A 149 -17.67 -21.42 3.49
CA GLU A 149 -16.73 -20.54 2.79
C GLU A 149 -15.46 -20.27 3.62
N MET A 150 -15.57 -20.15 4.94
CA MET A 150 -14.41 -20.04 5.81
C MET A 150 -13.53 -21.28 5.78
N LYS A 151 -14.12 -22.49 5.83
CA LYS A 151 -13.38 -23.75 5.73
C LYS A 151 -12.71 -23.89 4.36
N GLU A 152 -13.36 -23.45 3.30
CA GLU A 152 -12.78 -23.43 1.95
C GLU A 152 -11.59 -22.46 1.86
N THR A 153 -11.72 -21.24 2.39
CA THR A 153 -10.69 -20.19 2.29
C THR A 153 -9.50 -20.43 3.21
N PHE A 154 -9.78 -20.82 4.48
CA PHE A 154 -8.75 -20.93 5.53
C PHE A 154 -8.37 -22.37 5.88
N GLY A 155 -8.93 -23.37 5.18
CA GLY A 155 -8.60 -24.78 5.36
C GLY A 155 -8.99 -25.31 6.74
N HIS A 156 -8.03 -25.90 7.45
CA HIS A 156 -8.25 -26.53 8.76
C HIS A 156 -8.08 -25.58 9.96
N LYS A 157 -7.87 -24.29 9.74
CA LYS A 157 -7.68 -23.31 10.81
C LYS A 157 -8.97 -22.91 11.53
N PRO A 158 -10.13 -22.74 10.85
CA PRO A 158 -11.38 -22.34 11.49
C PRO A 158 -11.87 -23.39 12.50
N ILE A 159 -12.19 -22.93 13.72
CA ILE A 159 -12.78 -23.75 14.77
C ILE A 159 -13.95 -23.02 15.43
N ILE A 160 -15.08 -23.67 15.55
CA ILE A 160 -16.30 -23.08 16.10
C ILE A 160 -16.21 -23.06 17.63
N VAL A 161 -16.13 -21.87 18.21
CA VAL A 161 -16.22 -21.66 19.67
C VAL A 161 -17.66 -21.38 20.08
N GLN A 162 -18.44 -20.79 19.17
CA GLN A 162 -19.86 -20.48 19.36
C GLN A 162 -20.63 -20.75 18.08
N PHE A 163 -21.88 -21.18 18.21
CA PHE A 163 -22.80 -21.25 17.07
C PHE A 163 -24.15 -20.60 17.43
N PRO A 164 -24.81 -19.92 16.47
CA PRO A 164 -26.00 -19.12 16.75
C PRO A 164 -27.24 -19.98 16.98
N VAL A 165 -28.13 -19.47 17.84
CA VAL A 165 -29.50 -19.99 17.95
C VAL A 165 -30.40 -19.03 17.18
N ASN A 166 -31.17 -19.55 16.22
CA ASN A 166 -32.11 -18.78 15.38
C ASN A 166 -31.49 -17.56 14.67
N PRO A 167 -30.47 -17.75 13.81
CA PRO A 167 -29.91 -16.61 13.05
C PRO A 167 -31.01 -15.94 12.20
N GLY A 168 -30.93 -14.62 12.06
CA GLY A 168 -31.96 -13.80 11.43
C GLY A 168 -32.54 -12.76 12.38
N PRO A 169 -33.69 -12.12 12.06
CA PRO A 169 -34.28 -11.05 12.88
C PRO A 169 -34.59 -11.44 14.32
N SER A 170 -34.79 -12.74 14.57
CA SER A 170 -35.00 -13.31 15.89
C SER A 170 -33.76 -13.76 16.63
N PHE A 171 -32.58 -13.46 16.10
CA PHE A 171 -31.30 -13.77 16.75
C PHE A 171 -31.21 -13.09 18.12
N ASP A 172 -31.18 -13.88 19.15
CA ASP A 172 -31.17 -13.47 20.56
C ASP A 172 -30.16 -14.25 21.41
N GLY A 173 -29.34 -15.12 20.80
CA GLY A 173 -28.34 -15.86 21.53
C GLY A 173 -27.59 -16.92 20.74
N PHE A 174 -26.67 -17.57 21.44
CA PHE A 174 -25.79 -18.59 20.87
C PHE A 174 -25.41 -19.64 21.91
N ILE A 175 -25.00 -20.81 21.42
CA ILE A 175 -24.39 -21.85 22.25
C ILE A 175 -22.88 -21.57 22.35
N ASP A 176 -22.36 -21.42 23.56
CA ASP A 176 -20.92 -21.36 23.82
C ASP A 176 -20.38 -22.78 24.04
N VAL A 177 -19.68 -23.30 23.04
CA VAL A 177 -19.14 -24.67 23.02
C VAL A 177 -18.03 -24.86 24.07
N LEU A 178 -17.27 -23.81 24.34
CA LEU A 178 -16.21 -23.83 25.37
C LEU A 178 -16.80 -23.94 26.78
N LYS A 179 -17.94 -23.30 27.05
CA LYS A 179 -18.62 -23.28 28.32
C LYS A 179 -19.72 -24.33 28.46
N MET A 180 -20.18 -24.90 27.34
CA MET A 180 -21.36 -25.77 27.25
C MET A 180 -22.62 -25.13 27.90
N LYS A 181 -22.89 -23.88 27.46
CA LYS A 181 -24.05 -23.10 27.92
C LYS A 181 -24.72 -22.38 26.76
N TYR A 182 -26.03 -22.19 26.89
CA TYR A 182 -26.79 -21.30 26.01
C TYR A 182 -26.80 -19.90 26.60
N TYR A 183 -26.21 -18.93 25.89
CA TYR A 183 -26.23 -17.53 26.22
C TYR A 183 -27.37 -16.83 25.50
N HIS A 184 -28.42 -16.52 26.24
CA HIS A 184 -29.63 -15.84 25.77
C HIS A 184 -29.61 -14.37 26.20
N PHE A 185 -29.91 -13.46 25.30
CA PHE A 185 -29.90 -12.01 25.51
C PHE A 185 -31.33 -11.48 25.54
N LYS A 186 -31.67 -10.75 26.60
CA LYS A 186 -33.04 -10.25 26.86
C LYS A 186 -33.31 -8.89 26.24
N ASP A 187 -32.26 -8.16 25.90
CA ASP A 187 -32.34 -6.80 25.35
C ASP A 187 -31.13 -6.49 24.45
N ASP A 188 -31.17 -5.32 23.81
CA ASP A 188 -30.12 -4.85 22.92
C ASP A 188 -28.97 -4.12 23.67
N ASN A 189 -28.81 -4.36 24.98
CA ASN A 189 -27.77 -3.78 25.82
C ASN A 189 -26.83 -4.84 26.44
N GLY A 190 -26.81 -6.04 25.88
CA GLY A 190 -25.94 -7.11 26.32
C GLY A 190 -26.35 -7.77 27.65
N THR A 191 -27.62 -7.61 28.09
CA THR A 191 -28.14 -8.28 29.30
C THR A 191 -28.34 -9.76 29.00
N ARG A 192 -27.46 -10.60 29.55
CA ARG A 192 -27.38 -12.04 29.28
C ARG A 192 -27.99 -12.87 30.40
N GLU A 193 -28.59 -13.97 30.01
CA GLU A 193 -29.03 -15.08 30.88
C GLU A 193 -28.32 -16.36 30.43
N ASP A 194 -27.70 -17.05 31.36
CA ASP A 194 -27.00 -18.32 31.14
C ASP A 194 -27.98 -19.48 31.34
N LEU A 195 -28.34 -20.17 30.27
CA LEU A 195 -29.30 -21.26 30.23
C LEU A 195 -28.61 -22.59 29.94
N ASP A 196 -29.29 -23.69 30.19
CA ASP A 196 -28.87 -24.99 29.69
C ASP A 196 -29.14 -25.12 28.20
N ILE A 197 -28.30 -25.89 27.51
CA ILE A 197 -28.42 -26.10 26.08
C ILE A 197 -29.72 -26.83 25.78
N PRO A 198 -30.56 -26.35 24.81
CA PRO A 198 -31.77 -27.07 24.37
C PRO A 198 -31.42 -28.48 23.89
N ALA A 199 -32.27 -29.45 24.23
CA ALA A 199 -32.03 -30.87 23.96
C ALA A 199 -31.80 -31.16 22.45
N ASN A 200 -32.42 -30.40 21.56
CA ASN A 200 -32.26 -30.54 20.12
C ASN A 200 -30.93 -29.99 19.58
N LEU A 201 -30.18 -29.24 20.36
CA LEU A 201 -28.87 -28.68 20.00
C LEU A 201 -27.73 -29.32 20.79
N MET A 202 -28.00 -30.24 21.72
CA MET A 202 -27.01 -30.87 22.57
C MET A 202 -26.00 -31.72 21.77
N ASP A 203 -26.50 -32.55 20.84
CA ASP A 203 -25.64 -33.42 20.03
C ASP A 203 -24.67 -32.63 19.16
N GLU A 204 -25.12 -31.52 18.58
CA GLU A 204 -24.27 -30.59 17.82
C GLU A 204 -23.22 -29.93 18.73
N ALA A 205 -23.63 -29.45 19.91
CA ALA A 205 -22.72 -28.83 20.86
C ALA A 205 -21.66 -29.80 21.35
N GLU A 206 -22.00 -31.07 21.63
CA GLU A 206 -21.06 -32.11 22.03
C GLU A 206 -20.07 -32.45 20.89
N THR A 207 -20.55 -32.55 19.66
CA THR A 207 -19.69 -32.79 18.48
C THR A 207 -18.67 -31.66 18.31
N LEU A 208 -19.13 -30.41 18.31
CA LEU A 208 -18.26 -29.22 18.19
C LEU A 208 -17.30 -29.09 19.40
N ARG A 209 -17.76 -29.49 20.60
CA ARG A 209 -16.90 -29.54 21.78
C ARG A 209 -15.75 -30.51 21.61
N GLN A 210 -16.02 -31.69 21.03
CA GLN A 210 -14.99 -32.68 20.77
C GLN A 210 -13.97 -32.16 19.74
N GLU A 211 -14.43 -31.55 18.64
CA GLU A 211 -13.55 -30.90 17.65
C GLU A 211 -12.67 -29.81 18.32
N LEU A 212 -13.26 -29.02 19.21
CA LEU A 212 -12.57 -27.94 19.93
C LEU A 212 -11.47 -28.50 20.86
N ILE A 213 -11.73 -29.62 21.58
CA ILE A 213 -10.75 -30.31 22.43
C ILE A 213 -9.59 -30.86 21.60
N GLU A 214 -9.90 -31.57 20.52
CA GLU A 214 -8.89 -32.13 19.63
C GLU A 214 -8.01 -31.03 19.05
N LYS A 215 -8.63 -29.94 18.57
CA LYS A 215 -7.90 -28.81 18.02
C LYS A 215 -7.03 -28.09 19.08
N ALA A 216 -7.48 -27.97 20.31
CA ALA A 216 -6.69 -27.39 21.40
C ALA A 216 -5.48 -28.26 21.75
N ALA A 217 -5.66 -29.60 21.78
CA ALA A 217 -4.60 -30.55 22.09
C ALA A 217 -3.50 -30.59 21.02
N GLU A 218 -3.83 -30.30 19.76
CA GLU A 218 -2.89 -30.32 18.60
C GLU A 218 -1.67 -29.40 18.80
N PHE A 219 -1.79 -28.33 19.59
CA PHE A 219 -0.74 -27.31 19.76
C PHE A 219 0.08 -27.43 21.05
N ASP A 220 -0.12 -28.52 21.81
CA ASP A 220 0.59 -28.73 23.07
C ASP A 220 0.72 -30.22 23.40
N ASP A 221 1.93 -30.74 23.42
CA ASP A 221 2.22 -32.17 23.66
C ASP A 221 1.66 -32.62 25.04
N THR A 222 1.74 -31.77 26.05
CA THR A 222 1.22 -32.10 27.40
C THR A 222 -0.31 -32.19 27.42
N LEU A 223 -0.99 -31.30 26.67
CA LEU A 223 -2.44 -31.36 26.51
C LEU A 223 -2.86 -32.57 25.65
N MET A 224 -2.06 -32.92 24.65
CA MET A 224 -2.30 -34.10 23.83
C MET A 224 -2.19 -35.39 24.67
N GLU A 225 -1.16 -35.51 25.52
CA GLU A 225 -1.01 -36.64 26.44
C GLU A 225 -2.21 -36.74 27.40
N ARG A 226 -2.62 -35.62 28.02
CA ARG A 226 -3.79 -35.57 28.91
C ARG A 226 -5.10 -35.95 28.23
N PHE A 227 -5.26 -35.52 26.98
CA PHE A 227 -6.42 -35.86 26.16
C PHE A 227 -6.48 -37.37 25.89
N PHE A 228 -5.34 -38.01 25.59
CA PHE A 228 -5.30 -39.45 25.38
C PHE A 228 -5.53 -40.25 26.68
N GLU A 229 -5.08 -39.72 27.83
CA GLU A 229 -5.27 -40.37 29.13
C GLU A 229 -6.72 -40.25 29.64
N ASN A 230 -7.32 -39.07 29.51
CA ASN A 230 -8.60 -38.74 30.15
C ASN A 230 -9.80 -38.70 29.18
N GLY A 231 -9.55 -38.73 27.86
CA GLY A 231 -10.57 -38.60 26.84
C GLY A 231 -11.20 -37.18 26.74
N SER A 232 -10.72 -36.23 27.56
CA SER A 232 -11.25 -34.86 27.63
C SER A 232 -10.22 -33.89 28.23
N LEU A 233 -10.47 -32.58 28.00
CA LEU A 233 -9.71 -31.48 28.62
C LEU A 233 -10.64 -30.54 29.37
N THR A 234 -10.14 -29.91 30.41
CA THR A 234 -10.84 -28.85 31.13
C THR A 234 -10.97 -27.59 30.27
N GLU A 235 -11.87 -26.69 30.62
CA GLU A 235 -12.06 -25.42 29.98
C GLU A 235 -10.76 -24.57 29.88
N ASP A 236 -10.00 -24.54 31.00
CA ASP A 236 -8.74 -23.79 31.05
C ASP A 236 -7.66 -24.39 30.17
N GLU A 237 -7.57 -25.73 30.12
CA GLU A 237 -6.66 -26.45 29.22
C GLU A 237 -7.02 -26.23 27.75
N ILE A 238 -8.31 -26.33 27.38
CA ILE A 238 -8.75 -26.02 26.00
C ILE A 238 -8.37 -24.57 25.64
N ARG A 239 -8.61 -23.65 26.55
CA ARG A 239 -8.27 -22.24 26.31
C ARG A 239 -6.77 -22.01 26.15
N GLU A 240 -5.94 -22.70 26.95
CA GLU A 240 -4.50 -22.66 26.83
C GLU A 240 -4.03 -23.19 25.47
N GLY A 241 -4.52 -24.35 25.04
CA GLY A 241 -4.20 -24.94 23.75
C GLY A 241 -4.63 -24.07 22.59
N LEU A 242 -5.86 -23.54 22.61
CA LEU A 242 -6.34 -22.59 21.62
C LEU A 242 -5.47 -21.33 21.57
N GLY A 243 -5.07 -20.79 22.72
CA GLY A 243 -4.18 -19.64 22.82
C GLY A 243 -2.83 -19.89 22.13
N LYS A 244 -2.23 -21.08 22.33
CA LYS A 244 -1.00 -21.50 21.62
C LYS A 244 -1.23 -21.61 20.12
N GLY A 245 -2.33 -22.25 19.70
CA GLY A 245 -2.69 -22.38 18.29
C GLY A 245 -2.95 -21.05 17.60
N ILE A 246 -3.60 -20.09 18.28
CA ILE A 246 -3.82 -18.73 17.78
C ILE A 246 -2.47 -18.03 17.58
N ARG A 247 -1.55 -18.08 18.54
CA ARG A 247 -0.21 -17.48 18.46
C ARG A 247 0.61 -18.03 17.29
N GLN A 248 0.45 -19.31 17.00
CA GLN A 248 1.13 -19.99 15.90
C GLN A 248 0.44 -19.79 14.54
N GLY A 249 -0.71 -19.11 14.50
CA GLY A 249 -1.51 -18.92 13.30
C GLY A 249 -2.15 -20.22 12.75
N GLY A 250 -2.24 -21.25 13.57
CA GLY A 250 -2.83 -22.56 13.25
C GLY A 250 -4.32 -22.69 13.58
N VAL A 251 -4.88 -21.75 14.35
CA VAL A 251 -6.27 -21.73 14.79
C VAL A 251 -6.91 -20.39 14.51
N LEU A 252 -8.14 -20.41 13.99
CA LEU A 252 -9.03 -19.27 13.81
C LEU A 252 -10.32 -19.53 14.58
N PRO A 253 -10.42 -19.13 15.86
CA PRO A 253 -11.62 -19.34 16.65
C PRO A 253 -12.76 -18.43 16.20
N ILE A 254 -13.96 -18.99 16.04
CA ILE A 254 -15.13 -18.33 15.48
C ILE A 254 -16.12 -17.98 16.58
N PHE A 255 -16.53 -16.72 16.61
CA PHE A 255 -17.51 -16.14 17.54
C PHE A 255 -18.76 -15.63 16.81
N CYS A 256 -19.89 -15.72 17.47
CA CYS A 256 -21.19 -15.23 17.01
C CYS A 256 -21.50 -13.86 17.56
N LEU A 257 -21.81 -12.89 16.69
CA LEU A 257 -22.05 -11.51 17.11
C LEU A 257 -23.28 -10.87 16.44
N SER A 258 -23.88 -9.96 17.18
CA SER A 258 -24.57 -8.79 16.65
C SER A 258 -24.06 -7.54 17.38
N GLY A 259 -23.14 -6.81 16.75
CA GLY A 259 -22.63 -5.56 17.31
C GLY A 259 -23.75 -4.52 17.50
N LYS A 260 -24.78 -4.55 16.65
CA LYS A 260 -25.96 -3.68 16.74
C LYS A 260 -26.80 -3.96 17.98
N LYS A 261 -27.05 -5.22 18.29
CA LYS A 261 -27.81 -5.64 19.47
C LYS A 261 -26.95 -5.92 20.70
N ASP A 262 -25.64 -5.73 20.63
CA ASP A 262 -24.68 -6.04 21.69
C ASP A 262 -24.69 -7.52 22.15
N ILE A 263 -25.01 -8.41 21.20
CA ILE A 263 -24.99 -9.85 21.46
C ILE A 263 -23.60 -10.39 21.22
N GLY A 264 -23.01 -11.06 22.20
CA GLY A 264 -21.72 -11.74 22.12
C GLY A 264 -20.48 -10.87 22.36
N VAL A 265 -20.57 -9.54 22.37
CA VAL A 265 -19.43 -8.63 22.48
C VAL A 265 -18.61 -8.83 23.75
N LYS A 266 -19.27 -8.85 24.91
CA LYS A 266 -18.59 -9.17 26.21
C LYS A 266 -17.82 -10.47 26.14
N ARG A 267 -18.43 -11.49 25.57
CA ARG A 267 -17.82 -12.83 25.53
C ARG A 267 -16.62 -12.89 24.60
N LEU A 268 -16.65 -12.16 23.48
CA LEU A 268 -15.50 -11.98 22.60
C LEU A 268 -14.36 -11.26 23.36
N MET A 269 -14.67 -10.18 24.08
CA MET A 269 -13.67 -9.46 24.88
C MET A 269 -13.09 -10.34 26.00
N GLU A 270 -13.91 -11.11 26.74
CA GLU A 270 -13.45 -12.06 27.76
C GLU A 270 -12.48 -13.11 27.20
N PHE A 271 -12.82 -13.67 26.04
CA PHE A 271 -11.96 -14.66 25.37
C PHE A 271 -10.65 -14.02 24.93
N THR A 272 -10.71 -12.83 24.31
CA THR A 272 -9.54 -12.08 23.85
C THR A 272 -8.58 -11.77 25.01
N ILE A 273 -9.08 -11.38 26.20
CA ILE A 273 -8.23 -11.16 27.38
C ILE A 273 -7.40 -12.40 27.72
N LYS A 274 -8.02 -13.57 27.64
CA LYS A 274 -7.45 -14.83 28.12
C LYS A 274 -6.58 -15.56 27.10
N THR A 275 -6.75 -15.30 25.81
CA THR A 275 -6.08 -16.07 24.75
C THR A 275 -5.19 -15.22 23.85
N ALA A 276 -5.50 -13.94 23.67
CA ALA A 276 -4.76 -13.04 22.81
C ALA A 276 -3.40 -12.67 23.40
N ILE A 277 -2.44 -12.39 22.53
CA ILE A 277 -1.09 -12.00 22.91
C ILE A 277 -1.12 -10.64 23.63
N SER A 278 -0.45 -10.61 24.79
CA SER A 278 -0.13 -9.37 25.48
C SER A 278 1.13 -8.74 24.87
N PRO A 279 1.28 -7.42 24.82
CA PRO A 279 2.54 -6.80 24.41
C PRO A 279 3.75 -7.30 25.20
N ALA A 280 3.60 -7.70 26.47
CA ALA A 280 4.68 -8.26 27.27
C ALA A 280 5.27 -9.59 26.74
N GLU A 281 4.54 -10.25 25.83
CA GLU A 281 4.96 -11.51 25.19
C GLU A 281 5.63 -11.26 23.83
N THR A 282 5.80 -9.99 23.40
CA THR A 282 6.28 -9.64 22.07
C THR A 282 7.68 -9.06 22.08
N LYS A 283 8.37 -9.27 20.94
CA LYS A 283 9.66 -8.67 20.64
C LYS A 283 9.56 -7.96 19.30
N PHE A 284 10.16 -6.79 19.23
CA PHE A 284 10.16 -5.98 18.00
C PHE A 284 11.54 -5.97 17.39
N VAL A 285 11.59 -6.19 16.08
CA VAL A 285 12.85 -6.20 15.31
C VAL A 285 13.26 -4.77 14.98
N THR A 286 14.52 -4.45 15.26
CA THR A 286 15.17 -3.20 14.86
C THR A 286 15.73 -3.32 13.45
N LYS A 287 16.10 -2.20 12.84
CA LYS A 287 16.76 -2.17 11.51
C LYS A 287 18.08 -2.92 11.48
N ASP A 288 18.76 -3.03 12.61
CA ASP A 288 20.01 -3.78 12.75
C ASP A 288 19.79 -5.29 12.95
N GLY A 289 18.54 -5.73 12.93
CA GLY A 289 18.16 -7.13 13.17
C GLY A 289 18.14 -7.56 14.63
N ASN A 290 18.34 -6.64 15.59
CA ASN A 290 18.24 -6.92 17.00
C ASN A 290 16.78 -7.01 17.46
N GLU A 291 16.50 -7.78 18.50
CA GLU A 291 15.17 -7.87 19.12
C GLU A 291 15.11 -7.01 20.37
N VAL A 292 14.05 -6.22 20.51
CA VAL A 292 13.74 -5.42 21.70
C VAL A 292 12.44 -5.96 22.32
N GLU A 293 12.50 -6.41 23.58
CA GLU A 293 11.32 -6.87 24.30
C GLU A 293 10.42 -5.69 24.71
N CYS A 294 9.12 -5.88 24.59
CA CYS A 294 8.14 -4.89 25.06
C CYS A 294 8.05 -4.93 26.60
N ASN A 295 9.05 -4.33 27.26
CA ASN A 295 9.21 -4.34 28.70
C ASN A 295 9.46 -2.93 29.24
N ALA A 296 8.78 -2.59 30.34
CA ALA A 296 8.90 -1.29 31.01
C ALA A 296 10.31 -1.00 31.59
N GLY A 297 11.12 -2.04 31.83
CA GLY A 297 12.50 -1.91 32.33
C GLY A 297 13.56 -1.59 31.26
N ASN A 298 13.20 -1.69 29.98
CA ASN A 298 14.08 -1.39 28.86
C ASN A 298 14.19 0.13 28.59
N PRO A 299 15.18 0.60 27.81
CA PRO A 299 15.22 1.97 27.32
C PRO A 299 13.91 2.35 26.63
N THR A 300 13.40 3.55 26.92
CA THR A 300 12.13 4.01 26.34
C THR A 300 12.25 4.24 24.85
N SER A 301 11.33 3.67 24.10
CA SER A 301 11.22 3.88 22.65
C SER A 301 9.76 3.91 22.23
N ILE A 302 9.45 4.79 21.25
CA ILE A 302 8.14 4.88 20.63
C ILE A 302 8.28 4.76 19.12
N PHE A 303 7.29 4.14 18.49
CA PHE A 303 7.18 4.06 17.03
C PHE A 303 5.95 4.82 16.56
N ILE A 304 6.14 5.81 15.70
CA ILE A 304 5.07 6.64 15.13
C ILE A 304 4.50 5.92 13.92
N TYR A 305 3.26 5.45 14.03
CA TYR A 305 2.60 4.67 12.98
C TYR A 305 1.57 5.46 12.16
N LYS A 306 1.16 6.65 12.66
CA LYS A 306 0.21 7.53 12.00
C LYS A 306 0.49 8.99 12.40
N THR A 307 0.36 9.91 11.46
CA THR A 307 0.34 11.36 11.70
C THR A 307 -0.94 11.97 11.16
N ASP A 308 -1.43 13.01 11.82
CA ASP A 308 -2.61 13.75 11.41
C ASP A 308 -2.45 15.25 11.70
N VAL A 309 -3.31 16.08 11.15
CA VAL A 309 -3.34 17.53 11.43
C VAL A 309 -4.74 17.90 11.89
N GLU A 310 -4.85 18.31 13.15
CA GLU A 310 -6.11 18.73 13.74
C GLU A 310 -6.19 20.25 13.84
N PRO A 311 -7.37 20.87 13.56
CA PRO A 311 -7.51 22.32 13.48
C PRO A 311 -7.04 23.10 14.72
N HIS A 312 -7.19 22.51 15.91
CA HIS A 312 -6.87 23.18 17.19
C HIS A 312 -5.57 22.73 17.84
N LEU A 313 -5.06 21.54 17.48
CA LEU A 313 -3.86 20.94 18.06
C LEU A 313 -2.64 21.05 17.14
N GLY A 314 -2.87 21.24 15.84
CA GLY A 314 -1.84 21.16 14.81
C GLY A 314 -1.48 19.72 14.49
N GLU A 315 -0.21 19.47 14.26
CA GLU A 315 0.29 18.13 13.94
C GLU A 315 0.21 17.21 15.16
N VAL A 316 -0.44 16.05 14.98
CA VAL A 316 -0.64 14.99 15.98
C VAL A 316 0.08 13.74 15.50
N SER A 317 0.98 13.20 16.32
CA SER A 317 1.69 11.96 16.04
C SER A 317 1.15 10.85 16.93
N TYR A 318 0.57 9.82 16.32
CA TYR A 318 0.08 8.63 16.99
C TYR A 318 1.20 7.59 17.05
N PHE A 319 1.44 7.05 18.22
CA PHE A 319 2.55 6.13 18.46
C PHE A 319 2.13 4.95 19.35
N LYS A 320 2.97 3.93 19.31
CA LYS A 320 3.01 2.86 20.29
C LYS A 320 4.29 3.00 21.12
N VAL A 321 4.18 2.81 22.43
CA VAL A 321 5.36 2.64 23.29
C VAL A 321 5.88 1.21 23.10
N MET A 322 7.00 1.09 22.38
CA MET A 322 7.56 -0.21 22.01
C MET A 322 8.35 -0.84 23.15
N SER A 323 9.00 -0.01 23.98
CA SER A 323 9.71 -0.42 25.19
C SER A 323 9.79 0.73 26.19
N GLY A 324 10.09 0.42 27.44
CA GLY A 324 10.28 1.40 28.51
C GLY A 324 8.99 1.96 29.08
N HIS A 325 9.12 3.09 29.73
CA HIS A 325 8.02 3.86 30.28
C HIS A 325 8.13 5.32 29.81
N LEU A 326 7.16 5.75 29.03
CA LEU A 326 7.11 7.10 28.49
C LEU A 326 6.46 8.04 29.50
N THR A 327 7.12 9.16 29.80
CA THR A 327 6.59 10.20 30.70
C THR A 327 6.50 11.56 30.03
N GLU A 328 5.54 12.38 30.45
CA GLU A 328 5.41 13.77 29.98
C GLU A 328 6.72 14.53 30.23
N GLY A 329 7.17 15.31 29.24
CA GLY A 329 8.39 16.09 29.31
C GLY A 329 9.68 15.32 29.03
N MET A 330 9.62 14.02 28.71
CA MET A 330 10.78 13.22 28.34
C MET A 330 11.40 13.71 27.02
N ASP A 331 12.72 13.73 26.98
CA ASP A 331 13.49 13.99 25.76
C ASP A 331 13.87 12.65 25.12
N LEU A 332 13.52 12.47 23.86
CA LEU A 332 13.87 11.32 23.02
C LEU A 332 14.65 11.81 21.80
N GLU A 333 15.30 10.90 21.09
CA GLU A 333 16.03 11.20 19.85
C GLU A 333 15.61 10.24 18.73
N ASN A 334 15.65 10.76 17.52
CA ASN A 334 15.62 9.94 16.32
C ASN A 334 17.03 9.40 16.09
N ALA A 335 17.22 8.09 16.27
CA ALA A 335 18.52 7.44 16.13
C ALA A 335 19.11 7.55 14.72
N GLU A 336 18.30 7.82 13.70
CA GLU A 336 18.74 7.91 12.29
C GLU A 336 19.24 9.30 11.92
N THR A 337 18.61 10.36 12.46
CA THR A 337 18.97 11.75 12.14
C THR A 337 19.72 12.46 13.27
N GLY A 338 19.65 11.93 14.48
CA GLY A 338 20.20 12.57 15.69
C GLY A 338 19.32 13.72 16.21
N ASP A 339 18.16 13.97 15.63
CA ASP A 339 17.24 15.02 16.07
C ASP A 339 16.63 14.68 17.44
N LYS A 340 16.65 15.66 18.32
CA LYS A 340 16.05 15.54 19.66
C LYS A 340 14.65 16.11 19.70
N GLU A 341 13.74 15.36 20.28
CA GLU A 341 12.33 15.71 20.42
C GLU A 341 11.92 15.67 21.91
N ARG A 342 11.21 16.68 22.35
CA ARG A 342 10.64 16.73 23.69
C ARG A 342 9.14 16.46 23.64
N LEU A 343 8.71 15.42 24.32
CA LEU A 343 7.28 15.07 24.42
C LEU A 343 6.60 15.94 25.48
N SER A 344 6.13 17.12 25.08
CA SER A 344 5.55 18.11 25.98
C SER A 344 4.19 17.70 26.57
N ALA A 345 3.46 16.84 25.90
CA ALA A 345 2.18 16.29 26.34
C ALA A 345 1.93 14.91 25.73
N ILE A 346 1.28 14.04 26.49
CA ILE A 346 0.95 12.67 26.10
C ILE A 346 -0.55 12.48 26.31
N TYR A 347 -1.20 11.80 25.38
CA TYR A 347 -2.64 11.58 25.42
C TYR A 347 -2.99 10.10 25.17
N ALA A 348 -3.97 9.60 25.94
CA ALA A 348 -4.74 8.43 25.54
C ALA A 348 -5.83 8.87 24.55
N VAL A 349 -6.19 8.01 23.60
CA VAL A 349 -7.02 8.39 22.44
C VAL A 349 -8.24 7.50 22.32
N ALA A 350 -9.41 8.13 22.18
CA ALA A 350 -10.65 7.48 21.77
C ALA A 350 -11.32 8.33 20.67
N GLY A 351 -10.95 8.08 19.42
CA GLY A 351 -11.37 8.90 18.28
C GLY A 351 -10.93 10.35 18.41
N ALA A 352 -11.87 11.28 18.33
CA ALA A 352 -11.60 12.70 18.50
C ALA A 352 -11.24 13.08 19.97
N LYS A 353 -11.65 12.27 20.95
CA LYS A 353 -11.39 12.53 22.36
C LYS A 353 -9.95 12.15 22.72
N LYS A 354 -9.23 13.11 23.28
CA LYS A 354 -7.87 12.93 23.80
C LYS A 354 -7.84 13.26 25.29
N GLU A 355 -7.44 12.28 26.09
CA GLU A 355 -7.30 12.44 27.54
C GLU A 355 -5.82 12.58 27.89
N LYS A 356 -5.44 13.71 28.48
CA LYS A 356 -4.05 13.94 28.87
C LYS A 356 -3.67 12.99 30.00
N VAL A 357 -2.51 12.33 29.86
CA VAL A 357 -1.96 11.37 30.81
C VAL A 357 -0.53 11.77 31.21
N SER A 358 -0.09 11.36 32.39
CA SER A 358 1.26 11.65 32.89
C SER A 358 2.31 10.71 32.29
N GLY A 359 1.91 9.53 31.85
CA GLY A 359 2.80 8.53 31.26
C GLY A 359 2.03 7.40 30.61
N LEU A 360 2.75 6.60 29.82
CA LEU A 360 2.28 5.39 29.15
C LEU A 360 3.35 4.30 29.28
N GLN A 361 2.92 3.09 29.63
CA GLN A 361 3.77 1.90 29.75
C GLN A 361 4.10 1.31 28.37
N ALA A 362 5.16 0.49 28.30
CA ALA A 362 5.43 -0.37 27.16
C ALA A 362 4.17 -1.14 26.75
N GLY A 363 3.86 -1.14 25.45
CA GLY A 363 2.67 -1.73 24.86
C GLY A 363 1.49 -0.77 24.68
N GLU A 364 1.49 0.39 25.34
CA GLU A 364 0.42 1.38 25.21
C GLU A 364 0.44 2.09 23.86
N ILE A 365 -0.77 2.42 23.38
CA ILE A 365 -0.98 3.27 22.19
C ILE A 365 -1.48 4.63 22.67
N GLY A 366 -0.86 5.69 22.16
CA GLY A 366 -1.22 7.07 22.49
C GLY A 366 -0.89 8.04 21.38
N CYS A 367 -1.01 9.32 21.67
CA CYS A 367 -0.55 10.37 20.75
C CYS A 367 0.14 11.51 21.51
N THR A 368 0.89 12.27 20.75
CA THR A 368 1.51 13.54 21.18
C THR A 368 1.34 14.59 20.11
N VAL A 369 1.64 15.83 20.44
CA VAL A 369 1.47 16.97 19.54
C VAL A 369 2.77 17.76 19.41
N LYS A 370 2.89 18.50 18.29
CA LYS A 370 3.96 19.47 18.05
C LYS A 370 5.38 18.89 18.01
N LEU A 371 5.52 17.64 17.57
CA LEU A 371 6.83 17.11 17.21
C LEU A 371 7.31 17.76 15.91
N ARG A 372 8.60 18.08 15.80
CA ARG A 372 9.21 18.67 14.60
C ARG A 372 9.45 17.63 13.51
N ALA A 373 9.89 16.43 13.92
CA ALA A 373 10.22 15.32 13.04
C ALA A 373 9.33 14.08 13.30
N GLY A 374 8.17 14.26 13.93
CA GLY A 374 7.28 13.18 14.36
C GLY A 374 6.40 12.61 13.24
N LYS A 375 7.01 12.15 12.14
CA LYS A 375 6.31 11.59 10.97
C LYS A 375 6.10 10.07 11.08
N THR A 376 5.15 9.57 10.31
CA THR A 376 4.93 8.11 10.18
C THR A 376 6.24 7.39 9.80
N ASN A 377 6.47 6.23 10.39
CA ASN A 377 7.70 5.43 10.30
C ASN A 377 8.91 5.95 11.11
N VAL A 378 8.76 6.98 11.89
CA VAL A 378 9.85 7.46 12.75
C VAL A 378 9.86 6.71 14.08
N THR A 379 11.05 6.27 14.50
CA THR A 379 11.32 5.80 15.86
C THR A 379 11.96 6.93 16.66
N LEU A 380 11.38 7.25 17.82
CA LEU A 380 12.03 8.09 18.80
C LEU A 380 12.39 7.23 20.01
N SER A 381 13.63 7.27 20.44
CA SER A 381 14.15 6.44 21.51
C SER A 381 14.94 7.23 22.54
N GLN A 382 15.15 6.65 23.70
CA GLN A 382 15.96 7.26 24.77
C GLN A 382 17.33 7.64 24.24
N LEU A 383 17.80 8.83 24.64
CA LEU A 383 19.09 9.39 24.21
C LEU A 383 20.23 8.37 24.33
N GLY A 384 20.94 8.14 23.24
CA GLY A 384 22.07 7.21 23.19
C GLY A 384 21.72 5.73 23.15
N SER A 385 20.44 5.35 23.04
CA SER A 385 20.03 3.92 22.94
C SER A 385 20.24 3.34 21.55
N GLY A 386 20.21 4.14 20.50
CA GLY A 386 20.37 3.72 19.11
C GLY A 386 19.24 2.85 18.57
N ILE A 387 18.11 2.74 19.27
CA ILE A 387 16.98 1.91 18.85
C ILE A 387 16.24 2.55 17.70
N ALA A 388 16.13 1.85 16.56
CA ALA A 388 15.32 2.22 15.41
C ALA A 388 14.62 0.97 14.86
N TYR A 389 13.28 0.99 14.77
CA TYR A 389 12.49 -0.13 14.29
C TYR A 389 12.35 -0.14 12.76
N GLU A 390 12.12 -1.32 12.20
CA GLU A 390 11.79 -1.49 10.79
C GLU A 390 10.55 -0.68 10.39
N TYR A 391 10.60 -0.12 9.19
CA TYR A 391 9.50 0.66 8.61
C TYR A 391 8.27 -0.17 8.31
N ILE A 392 7.11 0.49 8.32
CA ILE A 392 5.90 -0.02 7.69
C ILE A 392 6.12 -0.01 6.18
N VAL A 393 5.94 -1.16 5.54
CA VAL A 393 5.99 -1.28 4.08
C VAL A 393 4.58 -1.14 3.54
N PHE A 394 4.27 0.04 3.03
CA PHE A 394 2.97 0.32 2.44
C PHE A 394 2.81 -0.36 1.07
N PRO A 395 1.58 -0.73 0.67
CA PRO A 395 1.32 -1.31 -0.64
C PRO A 395 1.58 -0.31 -1.77
N ALA A 396 1.99 -0.82 -2.92
CA ALA A 396 2.16 -0.02 -4.14
C ALA A 396 0.85 0.62 -4.59
N SER A 397 0.94 1.80 -5.20
CA SER A 397 -0.22 2.53 -5.72
C SER A 397 -0.84 1.81 -6.92
N LYS A 398 -2.17 1.76 -6.98
CA LYS A 398 -2.95 1.13 -8.05
C LYS A 398 -3.66 2.15 -8.96
N TYR A 399 -3.74 3.39 -8.55
CA TYR A 399 -4.44 4.45 -9.27
C TYR A 399 -3.53 5.67 -9.41
N ARG A 400 -3.51 6.27 -10.61
CA ARG A 400 -2.71 7.45 -10.92
C ARG A 400 -3.54 8.46 -11.69
N CYS A 401 -3.40 9.74 -11.33
CA CYS A 401 -3.95 10.85 -12.10
C CYS A 401 -2.96 12.02 -12.13
N ALA A 402 -3.10 12.89 -13.13
CA ALA A 402 -2.45 14.18 -13.12
C ALA A 402 -3.36 15.20 -12.40
N ILE A 403 -2.76 16.10 -11.64
CA ILE A 403 -3.46 17.12 -10.86
C ILE A 403 -2.85 18.48 -11.11
N LYS A 404 -3.70 19.51 -11.17
CA LYS A 404 -3.30 20.91 -11.19
C LYS A 404 -4.33 21.75 -10.45
N ALA A 405 -3.93 22.92 -9.97
CA ALA A 405 -4.87 23.90 -9.45
C ALA A 405 -5.77 24.42 -10.59
N GLU A 406 -7.02 24.76 -10.26
CA GLU A 406 -7.93 25.41 -11.21
C GLU A 406 -7.42 26.83 -11.57
N SER A 407 -6.83 27.51 -10.59
CA SER A 407 -6.17 28.81 -10.78
C SER A 407 -4.65 28.67 -10.68
N GLN A 408 -3.91 29.25 -11.63
CA GLN A 408 -2.45 29.25 -11.61
C GLN A 408 -1.85 29.90 -10.35
N ASN A 409 -2.57 30.83 -9.71
CA ASN A 409 -2.13 31.47 -8.47
C ASN A 409 -2.14 30.52 -7.26
N ASP A 410 -2.87 29.42 -7.33
CA ASP A 410 -3.01 28.44 -6.25
C ASP A 410 -2.03 27.26 -6.38
N GLU A 411 -1.17 27.21 -7.43
CA GLU A 411 -0.23 26.10 -7.63
C GLU A 411 0.74 25.90 -6.45
N THR A 412 1.26 26.98 -5.87
CA THR A 412 2.13 26.88 -4.69
C THR A 412 1.36 26.33 -3.49
N LYS A 413 0.14 26.80 -3.26
CA LYS A 413 -0.73 26.33 -2.20
C LYS A 413 -1.15 24.86 -2.38
N LEU A 414 -1.37 24.45 -3.63
CA LEU A 414 -1.60 23.04 -3.98
C LEU A 414 -0.41 22.18 -3.57
N GLY A 415 0.82 22.58 -3.91
CA GLY A 415 2.03 21.86 -3.55
C GLY A 415 2.19 21.68 -2.03
N GLU A 416 1.93 22.73 -1.25
CA GLU A 416 1.96 22.69 0.22
C GLU A 416 0.88 21.76 0.79
N ALA A 417 -0.35 21.84 0.26
CA ALA A 417 -1.47 21.00 0.70
C ALA A 417 -1.21 19.52 0.38
N LEU A 418 -0.76 19.21 -0.82
CA LEU A 418 -0.40 17.84 -1.22
C LEU A 418 0.73 17.25 -0.36
N SER A 419 1.75 18.06 -0.03
CA SER A 419 2.84 17.64 0.86
C SER A 419 2.31 17.28 2.26
N LYS A 420 1.36 18.05 2.80
CA LYS A 420 0.73 17.75 4.09
C LYS A 420 -0.11 16.47 4.02
N ILE A 421 -0.92 16.30 2.98
CA ILE A 421 -1.75 15.10 2.79
C ILE A 421 -0.87 13.84 2.67
N SER A 422 0.19 13.90 1.87
CA SER A 422 1.14 12.78 1.70
C SER A 422 1.90 12.46 3.00
N ALA A 423 2.17 13.46 3.84
CA ALA A 423 2.77 13.23 5.16
C ALA A 423 1.83 12.52 6.14
N GLN A 424 0.51 12.78 6.03
CA GLN A 424 -0.53 12.13 6.83
C GLN A 424 -0.87 10.73 6.33
N ASP A 425 -0.89 10.55 5.02
CA ASP A 425 -1.16 9.29 4.34
C ASP A 425 -0.01 8.90 3.42
N PRO A 426 0.92 8.06 3.87
CA PRO A 426 2.07 7.63 3.06
C PRO A 426 1.69 6.81 1.81
N THR A 427 0.44 6.38 1.67
CA THR A 427 -0.06 5.70 0.47
C THR A 427 -0.51 6.68 -0.63
N ILE A 428 -0.58 7.98 -0.32
CA ILE A 428 -0.71 9.07 -1.27
C ILE A 428 0.69 9.52 -1.68
N ILE A 429 1.06 9.22 -2.92
CA ILE A 429 2.36 9.58 -3.49
C ILE A 429 2.17 10.75 -4.45
N VAL A 430 2.96 11.80 -4.23
CA VAL A 430 2.96 13.02 -5.04
C VAL A 430 4.32 13.18 -5.70
N GLU A 431 4.35 13.20 -7.02
CA GLU A 431 5.57 13.33 -7.82
C GLU A 431 5.40 14.40 -8.90
N TYR A 432 6.39 15.28 -9.04
CA TYR A 432 6.46 16.14 -10.19
C TYR A 432 7.31 15.48 -11.28
N SER A 433 6.67 15.08 -12.36
CA SER A 433 7.35 14.55 -13.53
C SER A 433 7.90 15.69 -14.38
N LYS A 434 9.23 15.88 -14.36
CA LYS A 434 9.94 16.86 -15.21
C LYS A 434 9.74 16.55 -16.70
N GLU A 435 9.74 15.27 -17.05
CA GLU A 435 9.51 14.77 -18.42
C GLU A 435 8.13 15.15 -18.95
N LEU A 436 7.09 14.85 -18.17
CA LEU A 436 5.70 15.09 -18.57
C LEU A 436 5.22 16.50 -18.25
N LYS A 437 5.99 17.26 -17.46
CA LYS A 437 5.64 18.58 -16.91
C LYS A 437 4.28 18.56 -16.21
N GLN A 438 4.05 17.52 -15.40
CA GLN A 438 2.80 17.29 -14.66
C GLN A 438 3.09 16.87 -13.23
N THR A 439 2.24 17.31 -12.32
CA THR A 439 2.17 16.74 -10.98
C THR A 439 1.30 15.50 -11.02
N ILE A 440 1.87 14.35 -10.67
CA ILE A 440 1.22 13.05 -10.64
C ILE A 440 0.84 12.73 -9.20
N LEU A 441 -0.42 12.43 -8.99
CA LEU A 441 -0.99 11.96 -7.74
C LEU A 441 -1.31 10.48 -7.88
N SER A 442 -0.74 9.66 -7.00
CA SER A 442 -0.92 8.21 -6.99
C SER A 442 -1.51 7.76 -5.65
N GLY A 443 -2.38 6.77 -5.68
CA GLY A 443 -3.04 6.21 -4.49
C GLY A 443 -3.54 4.79 -4.71
N GLN A 444 -4.27 4.24 -3.75
CA GLN A 444 -4.71 2.85 -3.76
C GLN A 444 -5.92 2.60 -4.68
N GLY A 445 -6.74 3.62 -4.91
CA GLY A 445 -7.90 3.53 -5.80
C GLY A 445 -8.53 4.90 -6.07
N GLU A 446 -9.59 4.91 -6.89
CA GLU A 446 -10.27 6.15 -7.27
C GLU A 446 -10.90 6.87 -6.07
N GLN A 447 -11.49 6.10 -5.14
CA GLN A 447 -12.11 6.69 -3.96
C GLN A 447 -11.07 7.32 -3.03
N HIS A 448 -9.88 6.73 -2.92
CA HIS A 448 -8.77 7.30 -2.18
C HIS A 448 -8.36 8.67 -2.74
N ILE A 449 -8.25 8.77 -4.06
CA ILE A 449 -7.92 10.03 -4.74
C ILE A 449 -9.08 11.05 -4.63
N ASN A 450 -10.33 10.60 -4.65
CA ASN A 450 -11.48 11.49 -4.45
C ASN A 450 -11.52 12.04 -3.00
N VAL A 451 -11.12 11.27 -2.02
CA VAL A 451 -10.92 11.76 -0.64
C VAL A 451 -9.83 12.83 -0.60
N CYS A 452 -8.69 12.58 -1.26
CA CYS A 452 -7.63 13.59 -1.38
C CYS A 452 -8.15 14.89 -2.03
N LYS A 453 -8.91 14.79 -3.12
CA LYS A 453 -9.56 15.93 -3.77
C LYS A 453 -10.49 16.68 -2.81
N TRP A 454 -11.36 15.96 -2.12
CA TRP A 454 -12.28 16.56 -1.15
C TRP A 454 -11.53 17.32 -0.06
N ARG A 455 -10.45 16.77 0.46
CA ARG A 455 -9.59 17.41 1.47
C ARG A 455 -8.95 18.68 0.93
N LEU A 456 -8.40 18.65 -0.30
CA LEU A 456 -7.84 19.83 -0.96
C LEU A 456 -8.85 20.95 -1.07
N GLU A 457 -10.09 20.66 -1.47
CA GLU A 457 -11.16 21.62 -1.69
C GLU A 457 -11.77 22.15 -0.37
N ASN A 458 -12.01 21.28 0.63
CA ASN A 458 -12.77 21.62 1.84
C ASN A 458 -11.87 21.96 3.05
N GLU A 459 -10.73 21.29 3.22
CA GLU A 459 -9.80 21.55 4.33
C GLU A 459 -8.77 22.63 3.97
N PHE A 460 -8.23 22.58 2.75
CA PHE A 460 -7.18 23.49 2.30
C PHE A 460 -7.68 24.64 1.42
N GLY A 461 -8.92 24.58 0.95
CA GLY A 461 -9.54 25.63 0.13
C GLY A 461 -8.86 25.80 -1.24
N VAL A 462 -8.35 24.72 -1.84
CA VAL A 462 -7.70 24.69 -3.15
C VAL A 462 -8.55 23.88 -4.13
N LYS A 463 -9.17 24.54 -5.08
CA LYS A 463 -9.90 23.88 -6.16
C LYS A 463 -8.94 23.26 -7.15
N VAL A 464 -9.20 22.02 -7.55
CA VAL A 464 -8.29 21.23 -8.39
C VAL A 464 -8.99 20.57 -9.56
N VAL A 465 -8.23 20.40 -10.65
CA VAL A 465 -8.63 19.63 -11.82
C VAL A 465 -7.77 18.37 -11.90
N MET A 466 -8.42 17.23 -11.99
CA MET A 466 -7.77 15.92 -12.15
C MET A 466 -8.06 15.37 -13.54
N PHE A 467 -7.06 14.81 -14.20
CA PHE A 467 -7.14 14.31 -15.55
C PHE A 467 -6.20 13.13 -15.78
N ALA A 468 -6.32 12.46 -16.94
CA ALA A 468 -5.44 11.35 -17.26
C ALA A 468 -3.99 11.81 -17.38
N PRO A 469 -3.03 11.16 -16.68
CA PRO A 469 -1.64 11.50 -16.82
C PRO A 469 -1.15 11.15 -18.22
N LYS A 470 -0.22 11.94 -18.75
CA LYS A 470 0.47 11.58 -19.98
C LYS A 470 1.26 10.28 -19.77
N ILE A 471 1.34 9.47 -20.81
CA ILE A 471 2.13 8.22 -20.76
C ILE A 471 3.60 8.56 -21.02
N PRO A 472 4.53 8.07 -20.18
CA PRO A 472 5.96 8.28 -20.39
C PRO A 472 6.48 7.34 -21.48
N TYR A 473 6.17 7.65 -22.72
CA TYR A 473 6.71 6.91 -23.87
C TYR A 473 8.23 7.02 -23.92
N ARG A 474 8.86 6.09 -24.65
CA ARG A 474 10.28 6.11 -24.97
C ARG A 474 10.46 6.01 -26.47
N GLU A 475 11.61 6.45 -26.95
CA GLU A 475 11.99 6.32 -28.35
C GLU A 475 13.23 5.42 -28.46
N THR A 476 13.27 4.59 -29.48
CA THR A 476 14.44 3.78 -29.80
C THR A 476 14.56 3.59 -31.31
N ILE A 477 15.61 2.96 -31.75
CA ILE A 477 15.90 2.68 -33.15
C ILE A 477 15.99 1.16 -33.40
N THR A 478 15.76 0.74 -34.63
CA THR A 478 15.80 -0.69 -35.03
C THR A 478 16.86 -1.02 -36.06
N LYS A 479 17.46 0.00 -36.68
CA LYS A 479 18.42 -0.17 -37.79
C LYS A 479 19.66 0.68 -37.57
N VAL A 480 20.73 0.33 -38.24
CA VAL A 480 21.93 1.16 -38.32
C VAL A 480 21.67 2.32 -39.29
N ALA A 481 22.07 3.50 -38.91
CA ALA A 481 22.02 4.68 -39.78
C ALA A 481 23.21 5.61 -39.52
N THR A 482 23.56 6.38 -40.52
CA THR A 482 24.61 7.40 -40.49
C THR A 482 24.02 8.77 -40.81
N ALA A 483 24.63 9.80 -40.22
CA ALA A 483 24.38 11.18 -40.62
C ALA A 483 25.60 12.05 -40.40
N THR A 484 25.73 13.08 -41.21
CA THR A 484 26.75 14.10 -41.12
C THR A 484 26.08 15.46 -41.07
N TYR A 485 26.31 16.21 -40.00
CA TYR A 485 25.75 17.56 -39.91
C TYR A 485 26.85 18.60 -39.70
N ARG A 486 26.76 19.70 -40.46
CA ARG A 486 27.67 20.85 -40.39
C ARG A 486 26.92 22.05 -39.80
N HIS A 487 27.28 22.43 -38.59
CA HIS A 487 26.87 23.71 -38.04
C HIS A 487 27.82 24.82 -38.49
N LYS A 488 27.27 25.81 -39.17
CA LYS A 488 28.01 27.01 -39.62
C LYS A 488 27.13 28.24 -39.39
N LYS A 489 27.61 29.17 -38.55
CA LYS A 489 26.95 30.46 -38.35
C LYS A 489 28.01 31.57 -38.32
N GLN A 490 27.77 32.60 -39.12
CA GLN A 490 28.66 33.73 -39.24
C GLN A 490 27.84 35.01 -39.00
N SER A 491 28.08 35.63 -37.85
CA SER A 491 27.36 36.85 -37.42
C SER A 491 28.37 37.77 -36.77
N GLY A 492 28.98 38.71 -37.58
CA GLY A 492 29.69 39.89 -37.10
C GLY A 492 30.65 39.71 -35.93
N GLY A 493 31.57 38.73 -35.98
CA GLY A 493 32.54 38.39 -34.90
C GLY A 493 33.13 37.01 -35.09
N ALA A 494 33.62 36.35 -34.04
CA ALA A 494 34.05 34.96 -34.12
C ALA A 494 32.92 34.06 -34.63
N GLY A 495 33.13 33.33 -35.70
CA GLY A 495 32.17 32.43 -36.31
C GLY A 495 31.92 31.18 -35.42
N GLN A 496 30.91 30.40 -35.80
CA GLN A 496 30.65 29.08 -35.21
C GLN A 496 30.79 28.03 -36.36
N PHE A 497 31.66 27.06 -36.15
CA PHE A 497 31.87 25.99 -37.10
C PHE A 497 32.10 24.65 -36.37
N GLY A 498 31.39 23.63 -36.78
CA GLY A 498 31.61 22.24 -36.34
C GLY A 498 30.87 21.27 -37.30
N GLU A 499 31.57 20.24 -37.73
CA GLU A 499 30.97 19.15 -38.52
C GLU A 499 31.20 17.83 -37.78
N VAL A 500 30.15 17.06 -37.61
CA VAL A 500 30.18 15.77 -36.93
C VAL A 500 29.50 14.72 -37.79
N SER A 501 30.22 13.62 -38.03
CA SER A 501 29.72 12.42 -38.71
C SER A 501 29.53 11.30 -37.70
N ILE A 502 28.32 10.81 -37.56
CA ILE A 502 27.99 9.74 -36.62
C ILE A 502 27.37 8.54 -37.30
N LEU A 503 27.58 7.38 -36.74
CA LEU A 503 26.82 6.17 -36.99
C LEU A 503 26.12 5.81 -35.68
N ILE A 504 24.82 5.49 -35.79
CA ILE A 504 24.05 5.01 -34.67
C ILE A 504 23.50 3.60 -34.94
N CYS A 505 23.42 2.77 -33.92
CA CYS A 505 22.81 1.45 -33.99
C CYS A 505 22.10 1.10 -32.67
N PRO A 506 21.09 0.20 -32.71
CA PRO A 506 20.39 -0.22 -31.50
C PRO A 506 21.30 -1.04 -30.58
N ILE A 507 21.10 -0.91 -29.27
CA ILE A 507 21.59 -1.86 -28.27
C ILE A 507 20.51 -2.93 -28.13
N VAL A 508 20.85 -4.16 -28.52
CA VAL A 508 19.93 -5.31 -28.41
C VAL A 508 20.57 -6.33 -27.49
N GLU A 509 19.82 -6.76 -26.47
CA GLU A 509 20.28 -7.76 -25.50
C GLU A 509 20.60 -9.08 -26.22
N GLY A 510 21.72 -9.71 -25.84
CA GLY A 510 22.19 -10.94 -26.45
C GLY A 510 22.86 -10.78 -27.82
N VAL A 511 22.89 -9.59 -28.41
CA VAL A 511 23.59 -9.34 -29.67
C VAL A 511 25.01 -8.84 -29.39
N PRO A 512 26.06 -9.56 -29.85
CA PRO A 512 27.45 -9.18 -29.64
C PRO A 512 27.77 -7.79 -30.21
N PHE A 513 28.70 -7.09 -29.55
CA PHE A 513 29.25 -5.84 -30.08
C PHE A 513 29.91 -6.04 -31.43
N THR A 514 29.69 -5.11 -32.37
CA THR A 514 30.40 -5.04 -33.65
C THR A 514 30.88 -3.62 -33.93
N ASN A 515 32.03 -3.50 -34.53
CA ASN A 515 32.57 -2.24 -35.09
C ASN A 515 32.68 -2.30 -36.63
N LYS A 516 32.07 -3.32 -37.28
CA LYS A 516 32.06 -3.52 -38.70
C LYS A 516 30.69 -3.12 -39.24
N PHE A 517 30.65 -2.14 -40.14
CA PHE A 517 29.43 -1.58 -40.69
C PHE A 517 29.55 -1.32 -42.17
N LYS A 518 28.41 -1.19 -42.86
CA LYS A 518 28.35 -0.64 -44.20
C LYS A 518 28.02 0.84 -44.15
N ILE A 519 28.96 1.69 -44.65
CA ILE A 519 28.78 3.13 -44.77
C ILE A 519 28.91 3.47 -46.26
N ASP A 520 27.90 4.10 -46.85
CA ASP A 520 27.81 4.42 -48.26
C ASP A 520 28.13 3.23 -49.19
N GLY A 521 27.62 2.06 -48.84
CA GLY A 521 27.78 0.81 -49.57
C GLY A 521 29.16 0.12 -49.44
N LYS A 522 30.09 0.69 -48.67
CA LYS A 522 31.42 0.14 -48.39
C LYS A 522 31.50 -0.48 -47.03
N ASP A 523 32.18 -1.63 -46.91
CA ASP A 523 32.46 -2.25 -45.61
C ASP A 523 33.55 -1.44 -44.92
N VAL A 524 33.23 -0.92 -43.73
CA VAL A 524 34.09 -0.08 -42.92
C VAL A 524 34.25 -0.70 -41.54
N VAL A 525 35.48 -0.75 -41.05
CA VAL A 525 35.81 -1.13 -39.67
C VAL A 525 36.13 0.14 -38.92
N LEU A 526 35.30 0.48 -37.93
CA LEU A 526 35.51 1.64 -37.06
C LEU A 526 36.56 1.33 -35.97
N ASN A 527 37.62 2.13 -35.95
CA ASN A 527 38.70 1.96 -34.96
C ASN A 527 38.35 2.71 -33.70
N VAL A 528 37.88 1.99 -32.67
CA VAL A 528 37.47 2.54 -31.37
C VAL A 528 38.70 2.99 -30.60
N LYS A 529 38.80 4.27 -30.27
CA LYS A 529 39.82 4.88 -29.45
C LYS A 529 39.41 4.93 -27.98
N THR A 530 38.18 5.39 -27.73
CA THR A 530 37.60 5.44 -26.37
C THR A 530 36.16 4.96 -26.43
N LYS A 531 35.71 4.35 -25.32
CA LYS A 531 34.36 3.89 -25.09
C LYS A 531 33.87 4.44 -23.77
N GLU A 532 32.65 4.97 -23.77
CA GLU A 532 31.94 5.40 -22.56
C GLU A 532 30.54 4.79 -22.56
N GLU A 533 30.09 4.28 -21.42
CA GLU A 533 28.77 3.68 -21.25
C GLU A 533 28.01 4.43 -20.17
N PHE A 534 26.75 4.72 -20.43
CA PHE A 534 25.88 5.46 -19.51
C PHE A 534 24.58 4.69 -19.31
N ASP A 535 24.28 4.32 -18.08
CA ASP A 535 22.93 3.93 -17.69
C ASP A 535 22.10 5.22 -17.56
N LEU A 536 20.99 5.28 -18.30
CA LEU A 536 20.17 6.48 -18.39
C LEU A 536 19.21 6.56 -17.21
N GLU A 537 19.02 7.73 -16.61
CA GLU A 537 18.10 7.93 -15.47
C GLU A 537 16.65 7.50 -15.80
N TRP A 538 16.25 7.56 -17.06
CA TRP A 538 14.93 7.14 -17.54
C TRP A 538 14.88 5.70 -18.05
N GLY A 539 15.89 4.92 -17.76
CA GLY A 539 16.06 3.52 -18.15
C GLY A 539 16.68 3.33 -19.52
N GLY A 540 17.37 2.20 -19.72
CA GLY A 540 18.15 1.90 -20.91
C GLY A 540 19.55 2.49 -20.89
N ARG A 541 20.28 2.37 -22.01
CA ARG A 541 21.71 2.71 -22.11
C ARG A 541 22.02 3.62 -23.30
N LEU A 542 23.08 4.42 -23.13
CA LEU A 542 23.79 5.09 -24.19
C LEU A 542 25.24 4.57 -24.18
N GLU A 543 25.70 4.05 -25.31
CA GLU A 543 27.11 3.72 -25.51
C GLU A 543 27.70 4.71 -26.51
N PHE A 544 28.76 5.40 -26.11
CA PHE A 544 29.45 6.41 -26.91
C PHE A 544 30.85 5.94 -27.28
N TYR A 545 31.15 5.95 -28.56
CA TYR A 545 32.41 5.49 -29.14
C TYR A 545 33.08 6.59 -29.94
N ASN A 546 34.29 6.97 -29.53
CA ASN A 546 35.13 7.85 -30.34
C ASN A 546 35.98 7.02 -31.30
N CYS A 547 35.71 7.18 -32.58
CA CYS A 547 36.40 6.51 -33.69
C CYS A 547 37.06 7.49 -34.67
N VAL A 548 37.20 8.78 -34.31
CA VAL A 548 37.77 9.81 -35.16
C VAL A 548 39.24 9.54 -35.46
N VAL A 549 39.62 9.52 -36.73
CA VAL A 549 41.03 9.34 -37.17
C VAL A 549 41.60 10.64 -37.74
N GLY A 550 42.91 10.75 -37.76
CA GLY A 550 43.65 11.86 -38.42
C GLY A 550 43.45 13.23 -37.76
N GLY A 551 42.91 13.35 -36.55
CA GLY A 551 42.70 14.63 -35.92
C GLY A 551 41.59 15.49 -36.52
N ALA A 552 40.66 14.89 -37.23
CA ALA A 552 39.53 15.59 -37.88
C ALA A 552 38.70 16.41 -36.89
N ILE A 553 38.55 15.90 -35.63
CA ILE A 553 38.00 16.62 -34.51
C ILE A 553 38.97 16.48 -33.32
N ASP A 554 39.31 17.59 -32.65
CA ASP A 554 40.13 17.60 -31.46
C ASP A 554 39.37 16.86 -30.32
N ALA A 555 40.12 16.02 -29.59
CA ALA A 555 39.56 15.22 -28.46
C ALA A 555 38.83 16.06 -27.40
N ARG A 556 39.24 17.32 -27.20
CA ARG A 556 38.63 18.28 -26.26
C ARG A 556 37.14 18.54 -26.55
N PHE A 557 36.68 18.31 -27.80
CA PHE A 557 35.29 18.52 -28.18
C PHE A 557 34.41 17.28 -28.02
N MET A 558 34.98 16.10 -27.69
CA MET A 558 34.18 14.89 -27.45
C MET A 558 33.14 15.06 -26.32
N PRO A 559 33.45 15.71 -25.18
CA PRO A 559 32.45 15.99 -24.16
C PRO A 559 31.30 16.89 -24.65
N ALA A 560 31.62 17.87 -25.53
CA ALA A 560 30.60 18.74 -26.15
C ALA A 560 29.68 17.97 -27.11
N ILE A 561 30.25 17.05 -27.90
CA ILE A 561 29.49 16.14 -28.77
C ILE A 561 28.57 15.25 -27.93
N LEU A 562 29.10 14.60 -26.90
CA LEU A 562 28.32 13.77 -25.98
C LEU A 562 27.17 14.55 -25.33
N LYS A 563 27.43 15.78 -24.89
CA LYS A 563 26.40 16.67 -24.37
C LYS A 563 25.29 16.93 -25.37
N GLY A 564 25.62 17.22 -26.62
CA GLY A 564 24.66 17.44 -27.69
C GLY A 564 23.79 16.21 -28.00
N LEU A 565 24.37 15.02 -27.90
CA LEU A 565 23.64 13.75 -28.01
C LEU A 565 22.67 13.58 -26.84
N ASN A 566 23.12 13.75 -25.61
CA ASN A 566 22.28 13.64 -24.42
C ASN A 566 21.13 14.65 -24.43
N ASP A 567 21.39 15.91 -24.76
CA ASP A 567 20.37 16.96 -24.90
C ASP A 567 19.29 16.54 -25.91
N LYS A 568 19.68 15.91 -27.01
CA LYS A 568 18.70 15.46 -28.02
C LYS A 568 17.98 14.18 -27.61
N MET A 569 18.63 13.31 -26.84
CA MET A 569 17.97 12.10 -26.29
C MET A 569 16.89 12.46 -25.28
N THR A 570 17.07 13.52 -24.48
CA THR A 570 16.06 14.01 -23.53
C THR A 570 14.93 14.80 -24.18
N GLU A 571 15.13 15.27 -25.41
CA GLU A 571 14.09 15.95 -26.20
C GLU A 571 13.38 15.02 -27.20
N GLY A 572 13.88 13.82 -27.40
CA GLY A 572 13.37 12.82 -28.34
C GLY A 572 13.27 13.29 -29.80
N PRO A 573 13.96 12.63 -30.75
CA PRO A 573 13.94 13.08 -32.17
C PRO A 573 12.61 12.87 -32.91
N LEU A 574 11.70 12.05 -32.34
CA LEU A 574 10.49 11.62 -33.02
C LEU A 574 9.22 12.30 -32.47
N THR A 575 8.99 12.20 -31.17
CA THR A 575 7.80 12.73 -30.48
C THR A 575 8.14 13.54 -29.22
N GLY A 576 9.40 13.87 -29.01
CA GLY A 576 9.84 14.53 -27.78
C GLY A 576 9.98 13.60 -26.58
N SER A 577 9.73 12.30 -26.74
CA SER A 577 9.88 11.32 -25.66
C SER A 577 11.33 10.88 -25.51
N TYR A 578 11.78 10.57 -24.30
CA TYR A 578 13.18 10.23 -24.05
C TYR A 578 13.66 9.03 -24.87
N ALA A 579 14.80 9.17 -25.56
CA ALA A 579 15.42 8.12 -26.37
C ALA A 579 16.31 7.21 -25.50
N ARG A 580 16.39 5.91 -25.86
CA ARG A 580 17.14 4.90 -25.11
C ARG A 580 17.71 3.78 -25.99
N ASP A 581 18.67 3.04 -25.44
CA ASP A 581 19.27 1.83 -26.02
C ASP A 581 19.95 2.06 -27.36
N ILE A 582 20.83 3.05 -27.40
CA ILE A 582 21.50 3.50 -28.62
C ILE A 582 23.01 3.48 -28.44
N ARG A 583 23.71 2.91 -29.42
CA ARG A 583 25.16 3.05 -29.62
C ARG A 583 25.43 4.16 -30.62
N VAL A 584 26.35 5.06 -30.28
CA VAL A 584 26.77 6.17 -31.13
C VAL A 584 28.26 6.08 -31.36
N PHE A 585 28.65 6.02 -32.64
CA PHE A 585 30.04 6.07 -33.06
C PHE A 585 30.28 7.40 -33.74
N VAL A 586 31.17 8.22 -33.19
CA VAL A 586 31.66 9.43 -33.89
C VAL A 586 32.87 9.02 -34.69
N TYR A 587 32.76 9.00 -36.02
CA TYR A 587 33.82 8.43 -36.87
C TYR A 587 34.54 9.43 -37.74
N ASP A 588 33.94 10.61 -38.04
CA ASP A 588 34.56 11.68 -38.81
C ASP A 588 33.98 13.05 -38.47
N GLY A 589 34.53 14.11 -39.00
CA GLY A 589 34.04 15.47 -38.86
C GLY A 589 35.04 16.50 -39.34
N LYS A 590 34.75 17.79 -39.12
CA LYS A 590 35.66 18.89 -39.44
C LYS A 590 35.61 19.96 -38.38
N MET A 591 36.78 20.55 -38.12
CA MET A 591 36.93 21.72 -37.28
C MET A 591 37.60 22.86 -38.06
N HIS A 592 37.36 24.09 -37.63
CA HIS A 592 38.03 25.27 -38.09
C HIS A 592 38.94 25.83 -37.02
N PRO A 593 40.21 26.20 -37.33
CA PRO A 593 41.19 26.61 -36.31
C PRO A 593 40.71 27.76 -35.41
N VAL A 594 39.86 28.66 -35.91
CA VAL A 594 39.44 29.90 -35.21
C VAL A 594 37.96 29.82 -34.80
N ASP A 595 37.05 29.26 -35.65
CA ASP A 595 35.60 29.33 -35.46
C ASP A 595 35.00 28.10 -34.75
N SER A 596 35.83 27.10 -34.45
CA SER A 596 35.33 25.89 -33.72
C SER A 596 35.34 26.11 -32.24
N ASN A 597 34.17 25.89 -31.61
CA ASN A 597 33.97 25.97 -30.15
C ASN A 597 33.01 24.87 -29.71
N GLU A 598 32.85 24.70 -28.41
CA GLU A 598 32.00 23.67 -27.82
C GLU A 598 30.53 23.76 -28.30
N ILE A 599 29.97 24.97 -28.36
CA ILE A 599 28.59 25.19 -28.80
C ILE A 599 28.37 24.70 -30.20
N SER A 600 29.36 24.93 -31.14
CA SER A 600 29.29 24.46 -32.48
C SER A 600 29.19 22.94 -32.60
N PHE A 601 29.95 22.22 -31.77
CA PHE A 601 29.93 20.75 -31.74
C PHE A 601 28.71 20.20 -31.00
N ILE A 602 28.19 20.87 -29.98
CA ILE A 602 26.90 20.52 -29.33
C ILE A 602 25.78 20.55 -30.39
N LEU A 603 25.70 21.68 -31.15
CA LEU A 603 24.64 21.84 -32.17
C LEU A 603 24.83 20.89 -33.35
N ALA A 604 26.09 20.66 -33.79
CA ALA A 604 26.37 19.72 -34.87
C ALA A 604 25.99 18.28 -34.48
N ALA A 605 26.38 17.83 -33.27
CA ALA A 605 26.05 16.49 -32.77
C ALA A 605 24.54 16.29 -32.57
N ARG A 606 23.84 17.28 -32.02
CA ARG A 606 22.39 17.28 -31.81
C ARG A 606 21.62 17.08 -33.13
N ASN A 607 22.00 17.83 -34.16
CA ASN A 607 21.34 17.74 -35.47
C ASN A 607 21.74 16.48 -36.24
N ALA A 608 23.00 16.05 -36.17
CA ALA A 608 23.43 14.77 -36.74
C ALA A 608 22.67 13.60 -36.14
N PHE A 609 22.52 13.62 -34.80
CA PHE A 609 21.72 12.59 -34.10
C PHE A 609 20.25 12.59 -34.50
N LYS A 610 19.62 13.76 -34.58
CA LYS A 610 18.23 13.90 -35.08
C LYS A 610 18.03 13.29 -36.43
N GLU A 611 18.96 13.56 -37.40
CA GLU A 611 18.90 13.06 -38.75
C GLU A 611 19.15 11.55 -38.82
N ALA A 612 20.20 11.06 -38.17
CA ALA A 612 20.50 9.62 -38.09
C ALA A 612 19.35 8.84 -37.48
N PHE A 613 18.78 9.35 -36.40
CA PHE A 613 17.69 8.69 -35.66
C PHE A 613 16.44 8.49 -36.55
N ARG A 614 16.06 9.51 -37.34
CA ARG A 614 14.92 9.42 -38.26
C ARG A 614 15.13 8.35 -39.33
N ASN A 615 16.37 8.12 -39.74
CA ASN A 615 16.72 7.13 -40.79
C ASN A 615 16.96 5.71 -40.20
N ALA A 616 17.08 5.60 -38.86
CA ALA A 616 17.41 4.35 -38.16
C ALA A 616 16.19 3.44 -37.88
N GLY A 617 15.05 3.65 -38.52
CA GLY A 617 13.82 2.88 -38.27
C GLY A 617 13.30 3.11 -36.84
N PRO A 618 12.96 4.34 -36.45
CA PRO A 618 12.59 4.71 -35.12
C PRO A 618 11.30 4.04 -34.66
N LYS A 619 11.24 3.69 -33.39
CA LYS A 619 10.10 3.08 -32.72
C LYS A 619 9.75 3.84 -31.43
N ILE A 620 8.45 4.01 -31.20
CA ILE A 620 7.92 4.44 -29.90
C ILE A 620 7.74 3.20 -29.04
N MET A 621 8.12 3.31 -27.78
CA MET A 621 7.96 2.25 -26.78
C MET A 621 7.00 2.73 -25.68
N GLU A 622 6.13 1.85 -25.23
CA GLU A 622 5.20 2.09 -24.13
C GLU A 622 5.57 1.27 -22.89
N PRO A 623 5.32 1.79 -21.69
CA PRO A 623 5.55 1.04 -20.44
C PRO A 623 4.49 -0.04 -20.28
N ILE A 624 4.95 -1.26 -20.00
CA ILE A 624 4.13 -2.46 -19.73
C ILE A 624 4.15 -2.75 -18.23
N TYR A 625 3.01 -3.11 -17.70
CA TYR A 625 2.81 -3.48 -16.31
C TYR A 625 2.39 -4.93 -16.17
N ASN A 626 2.95 -5.63 -15.20
CA ASN A 626 2.44 -6.91 -14.72
C ASN A 626 1.21 -6.61 -13.86
N VAL A 627 0.08 -7.16 -14.24
CA VAL A 627 -1.20 -7.00 -13.54
C VAL A 627 -1.64 -8.37 -13.04
N GLU A 628 -1.97 -8.45 -11.76
CA GLU A 628 -2.57 -9.63 -11.14
C GLU A 628 -3.96 -9.26 -10.61
N ILE A 629 -5.00 -9.92 -11.10
CA ILE A 629 -6.39 -9.74 -10.68
C ILE A 629 -6.81 -10.94 -9.85
N MET A 630 -7.40 -10.67 -8.69
CA MET A 630 -8.05 -11.67 -7.84
C MET A 630 -9.56 -11.41 -7.82
N THR A 631 -10.34 -12.42 -8.16
CA THR A 631 -11.79 -12.31 -8.32
C THR A 631 -12.51 -13.62 -7.99
N PRO A 632 -13.78 -13.61 -7.54
CA PRO A 632 -14.61 -14.82 -7.53
C PRO A 632 -14.69 -15.45 -8.92
N ALA A 633 -14.82 -16.78 -8.96
CA ALA A 633 -14.81 -17.55 -10.22
C ALA A 633 -15.86 -17.07 -11.24
N ASP A 634 -17.03 -16.62 -10.77
CA ASP A 634 -18.14 -16.14 -11.59
C ASP A 634 -17.79 -14.93 -12.46
N TYR A 635 -16.83 -14.10 -12.03
CA TYR A 635 -16.42 -12.89 -12.76
C TYR A 635 -15.17 -13.09 -13.61
N MET A 636 -14.54 -14.26 -13.56
CA MET A 636 -13.29 -14.55 -14.28
C MET A 636 -13.40 -14.29 -15.78
N GLY A 637 -14.50 -14.76 -16.39
CA GLY A 637 -14.73 -14.57 -17.82
C GLY A 637 -14.89 -13.11 -18.22
N ALA A 638 -15.56 -12.32 -17.39
CA ALA A 638 -15.71 -10.88 -17.63
C ALA A 638 -14.36 -10.13 -17.53
N CYS A 639 -13.57 -10.44 -16.50
CA CYS A 639 -12.22 -9.86 -16.33
C CYS A 639 -11.29 -10.21 -17.49
N MET A 640 -11.33 -11.46 -17.96
CA MET A 640 -10.52 -11.93 -19.08
C MET A 640 -10.87 -11.22 -20.39
N SER A 641 -12.19 -11.09 -20.67
CA SER A 641 -12.67 -10.38 -21.86
C SER A 641 -12.30 -8.89 -21.83
N ASP A 642 -12.40 -8.25 -20.68
CA ASP A 642 -11.98 -6.84 -20.53
C ASP A 642 -10.48 -6.65 -20.78
N LEU A 643 -9.63 -7.51 -20.20
CA LEU A 643 -8.19 -7.46 -20.42
C LEU A 643 -7.81 -7.67 -21.90
N GLN A 644 -8.48 -8.57 -22.61
CA GLN A 644 -8.25 -8.78 -24.04
C GLN A 644 -8.54 -7.50 -24.84
N ASN A 645 -9.58 -6.76 -24.49
CA ASN A 645 -9.91 -5.47 -25.12
C ASN A 645 -8.90 -4.37 -24.79
N LYS A 646 -8.07 -4.56 -23.76
CA LYS A 646 -7.02 -3.65 -23.29
C LYS A 646 -5.62 -4.02 -23.78
N ARG A 647 -5.51 -4.72 -24.89
CA ARG A 647 -4.23 -5.18 -25.46
C ARG A 647 -3.36 -5.99 -24.48
N ALA A 648 -4.00 -6.62 -23.48
CA ALA A 648 -3.30 -7.40 -22.47
C ALA A 648 -2.81 -8.73 -23.03
N LEU A 649 -1.61 -9.13 -22.65
CA LEU A 649 -1.09 -10.48 -22.83
C LEU A 649 -1.36 -11.28 -21.56
N ILE A 650 -2.29 -12.22 -21.61
CA ILE A 650 -2.60 -13.10 -20.49
C ILE A 650 -1.51 -14.15 -20.36
N GLU A 651 -0.82 -14.21 -19.22
CA GLU A 651 0.29 -15.12 -18.97
C GLU A 651 -0.15 -16.37 -18.21
N GLY A 652 -1.19 -16.27 -17.40
CA GLY A 652 -1.63 -17.43 -16.62
C GLY A 652 -2.90 -17.19 -15.83
N MET A 653 -3.51 -18.30 -15.45
CA MET A 653 -4.68 -18.37 -14.59
C MET A 653 -4.45 -19.43 -13.53
N SER A 654 -4.84 -19.15 -12.32
CA SER A 654 -4.79 -20.11 -11.21
C SER A 654 -5.99 -19.91 -10.30
N SER A 655 -6.24 -20.87 -9.44
CA SER A 655 -7.19 -20.74 -8.34
C SER A 655 -6.42 -20.73 -7.02
N ASP A 656 -6.79 -19.85 -6.14
CA ASP A 656 -6.19 -19.75 -4.82
C ASP A 656 -7.28 -19.48 -3.78
N LYS A 657 -7.46 -20.40 -2.83
CA LYS A 657 -8.38 -20.31 -1.70
C LYS A 657 -9.83 -19.92 -2.11
N GLY A 658 -10.36 -20.53 -3.17
CA GLY A 658 -11.73 -20.25 -3.66
C GLY A 658 -11.83 -19.03 -4.59
N PHE A 659 -10.75 -18.29 -4.80
CA PHE A 659 -10.70 -17.17 -5.75
C PHE A 659 -9.91 -17.55 -7.01
N SER A 660 -10.29 -16.93 -8.11
CA SER A 660 -9.55 -17.01 -9.37
C SER A 660 -8.51 -15.91 -9.45
N VAL A 661 -7.28 -16.25 -9.80
CA VAL A 661 -6.17 -15.31 -9.99
C VAL A 661 -5.78 -15.28 -11.46
N LEU A 662 -5.80 -14.10 -12.06
CA LEU A 662 -5.47 -13.85 -13.46
C LEU A 662 -4.22 -12.97 -13.54
N LYS A 663 -3.18 -13.45 -14.24
CA LYS A 663 -1.93 -12.71 -14.47
C LYS A 663 -1.83 -12.27 -15.92
N ALA A 664 -1.54 -11.00 -16.13
CA ALA A 664 -1.43 -10.42 -17.46
C ALA A 664 -0.38 -9.30 -17.52
N ARG A 665 0.14 -9.07 -18.73
CA ARG A 665 0.97 -7.90 -19.04
C ARG A 665 0.13 -6.91 -19.83
N VAL A 666 0.03 -5.68 -19.32
CA VAL A 666 -0.90 -4.67 -19.85
C VAL A 666 -0.17 -3.34 -20.06
N PRO A 667 -0.35 -2.67 -21.21
CA PRO A 667 0.17 -1.33 -21.42
C PRO A 667 -0.41 -0.31 -20.42
N LEU A 668 0.41 0.57 -19.89
CA LEU A 668 -0.04 1.60 -18.93
C LEU A 668 -1.16 2.48 -19.49
N ALA A 669 -1.15 2.75 -20.80
CA ALA A 669 -2.18 3.53 -21.48
C ALA A 669 -3.60 2.95 -21.29
N GLU A 670 -3.73 1.63 -21.12
CA GLU A 670 -4.99 0.92 -20.96
C GLU A 670 -5.42 0.80 -19.47
N LEU A 671 -4.55 1.18 -18.53
CA LEU A 671 -4.79 1.01 -17.08
C LEU A 671 -5.37 2.25 -16.40
N TYR A 672 -5.58 3.35 -17.15
CA TYR A 672 -6.20 4.54 -16.55
C TYR A 672 -7.61 4.21 -16.05
N ARG A 673 -7.88 4.50 -14.77
CA ARG A 673 -9.14 4.18 -14.07
C ARG A 673 -9.50 2.69 -14.08
N TYR A 674 -8.52 1.79 -14.19
CA TYR A 674 -8.79 0.36 -14.27
C TYR A 674 -9.45 -0.18 -12.98
N SER A 675 -9.11 0.36 -11.81
CA SER A 675 -9.78 0.04 -10.54
C SER A 675 -11.29 0.24 -10.60
N THR A 676 -11.72 1.35 -11.21
CA THR A 676 -13.15 1.67 -11.39
C THR A 676 -13.82 0.71 -12.37
N THR A 677 -13.16 0.43 -13.49
CA THR A 677 -13.67 -0.54 -14.49
C THR A 677 -13.83 -1.93 -13.87
N LEU A 678 -12.80 -2.41 -13.17
CA LEU A 678 -12.81 -3.71 -12.52
C LEU A 678 -13.89 -3.81 -11.45
N SER A 679 -14.04 -2.78 -10.61
CA SER A 679 -15.09 -2.71 -9.60
C SER A 679 -16.48 -2.74 -10.21
N SER A 680 -16.70 -2.05 -11.33
CA SER A 680 -17.98 -2.06 -12.05
C SER A 680 -18.30 -3.43 -12.65
N LEU A 681 -17.31 -4.10 -13.27
CA LEU A 681 -17.45 -5.43 -13.87
C LEU A 681 -17.78 -6.52 -12.84
N THR A 682 -17.29 -6.37 -11.62
CA THR A 682 -17.33 -7.42 -10.59
C THR A 682 -18.18 -7.02 -9.38
N SER A 683 -18.96 -5.93 -9.48
CA SER A 683 -19.72 -5.37 -8.36
C SER A 683 -18.88 -5.11 -7.10
N GLY A 684 -17.59 -4.75 -7.30
CA GLY A 684 -16.64 -4.51 -6.22
C GLY A 684 -16.01 -5.78 -5.63
N ALA A 685 -16.29 -6.95 -6.19
CA ALA A 685 -15.82 -8.23 -5.66
C ALA A 685 -14.39 -8.60 -6.10
N ALA A 686 -13.75 -7.84 -6.99
CA ALA A 686 -12.39 -8.09 -7.43
C ALA A 686 -11.43 -7.01 -6.97
N THR A 687 -10.18 -7.39 -6.81
CA THR A 687 -9.05 -6.47 -6.64
C THR A 687 -7.94 -6.77 -7.61
N PHE A 688 -7.00 -5.82 -7.78
CA PHE A 688 -5.81 -6.05 -8.59
C PHE A 688 -4.58 -5.39 -7.99
N THR A 689 -3.42 -5.87 -8.39
CA THR A 689 -2.14 -5.23 -8.20
C THR A 689 -1.51 -4.95 -9.54
N MET A 690 -0.64 -3.95 -9.64
CA MET A 690 0.12 -3.67 -10.83
C MET A 690 1.55 -3.25 -10.48
N GLU A 691 2.51 -3.74 -11.26
CA GLU A 691 3.92 -3.45 -11.09
C GLU A 691 4.55 -3.21 -12.46
N PHE A 692 5.43 -2.20 -12.56
CA PHE A 692 6.16 -1.93 -13.81
C PHE A 692 7.00 -3.14 -14.22
N ALA A 693 6.88 -3.59 -15.46
CA ALA A 693 7.64 -4.69 -16.00
C ALA A 693 8.81 -4.21 -16.87
N ASP A 694 8.50 -3.64 -18.04
CA ASP A 694 9.48 -3.18 -19.03
C ASP A 694 8.86 -2.18 -20.02
N TYR A 695 9.64 -1.79 -21.00
CA TYR A 695 9.17 -1.03 -22.16
C TYR A 695 9.10 -1.91 -23.40
N GLN A 696 7.99 -1.88 -24.14
CA GLN A 696 7.81 -2.61 -25.40
C GLN A 696 7.40 -1.68 -26.56
N PRO A 697 7.76 -2.00 -27.81
CA PRO A 697 7.33 -1.23 -28.97
C PRO A 697 5.81 -1.20 -29.06
N VAL A 698 5.25 -0.03 -29.30
CA VAL A 698 3.81 0.11 -29.58
C VAL A 698 3.45 -0.54 -30.92
N PRO A 699 2.20 -1.04 -31.10
CA PRO A 699 1.68 -1.46 -32.40
C PRO A 699 1.77 -0.34 -33.46
N ALA A 700 1.84 -0.72 -34.74
CA ALA A 700 2.06 0.25 -35.84
C ALA A 700 0.95 1.28 -35.96
N ASP A 701 -0.30 0.91 -35.74
CA ASP A 701 -1.48 1.80 -35.71
C ASP A 701 -1.39 2.81 -34.58
N VAL A 702 -0.99 2.36 -33.36
CA VAL A 702 -0.77 3.24 -32.19
C VAL A 702 0.37 4.21 -32.47
N GLN A 703 1.49 3.75 -33.05
CA GLN A 703 2.61 4.62 -33.43
C GLN A 703 2.16 5.71 -34.39
N THR A 704 1.38 5.35 -35.42
CA THR A 704 0.87 6.31 -36.42
C THR A 704 0.00 7.38 -35.78
N LYS A 705 -0.87 6.97 -34.83
CA LYS A 705 -1.73 7.89 -34.06
C LYS A 705 -0.90 8.86 -33.24
N LEU A 706 0.07 8.35 -32.44
CA LEU A 706 0.93 9.18 -31.60
C LEU A 706 1.75 10.19 -32.43
N LEU A 707 2.25 9.81 -33.59
CA LEU A 707 2.96 10.71 -34.49
C LEU A 707 2.05 11.83 -35.03
N ALA A 708 0.80 11.51 -35.33
CA ALA A 708 -0.17 12.50 -35.81
C ALA A 708 -0.57 13.48 -34.68
N GLU A 709 -0.75 13.00 -33.48
CA GLU A 709 -1.05 13.82 -32.30
C GLU A 709 0.11 14.78 -32.01
N TYR A 710 1.35 14.30 -32.04
CA TYR A 710 2.52 15.14 -31.80
C TYR A 710 2.67 16.23 -32.89
N ALA A 711 2.50 15.88 -34.16
CA ALA A 711 2.55 16.85 -35.25
C ALA A 711 1.43 17.92 -35.18
N ALA A 712 0.28 17.59 -34.59
CA ALA A 712 -0.78 18.56 -34.33
C ALA A 712 -0.41 19.53 -33.21
N GLN A 713 0.20 19.04 -32.13
CA GLN A 713 0.65 19.86 -31.00
C GLN A 713 1.79 20.83 -31.41
N GLU A 714 2.76 20.37 -32.18
CA GLU A 714 3.81 21.28 -32.71
C GLU A 714 3.25 22.47 -33.52
N LYS A 715 2.14 22.27 -34.23
CA LYS A 715 1.49 23.33 -35.00
C LYS A 715 0.66 24.31 -34.18
N GLU A 716 0.22 23.89 -33.00
CA GLU A 716 -0.50 24.76 -32.06
C GLU A 716 0.46 25.62 -31.23
N GLU A 717 1.71 25.16 -31.03
CA GLU A 717 2.75 25.89 -30.29
C GLU A 717 3.56 26.87 -31.19
N GLU A 718 3.51 26.74 -32.53
CA GLU A 718 4.04 27.71 -33.50
C GLU A 718 3.06 28.88 -33.78
#